data_c1fc258b9f8da6f5e153a5e40b3c1e92
#
_entry.id   c1fc258b9f8da6f5e153a5e40b3c1e92
#
_cell.length_a   1.000
_cell.length_b   1.000
_cell.length_c   1.000
_cell.angle_alpha   90.00
_cell.angle_beta   90.00
_cell.angle_gamma   90.00
#
_symmetry.space_group_name_H-M   'P 1'
#
loop_
_entity.id
_entity.type
_entity.pdbx_description
1 polymer ?
#
loop_
_entity_poly.entity_id
_entity_poly.type
_entity_poly.pdbx_seq_one_letter_code
_entity_poly.pdbx_strand_id
1 'polypeptide(L)'
;MKRHFFSGKIIASPSLFLLICTAFIFAQLAHAQVSSKKEEKLDFNIPKDTYFNNAVHPKGTGKSFFNFGDILVARAILPAASFSEGPSSGQYIGSGLINQQPVPFLNKQPIQGFSAIVNNYDGTFIALSDNGFGSIENSSDYNLRLYRIKPKFKTFFLSGNGTIETKGFIELRDPNNLIPFAITNHFSESRVLTGADFDIESVQRTKNGDYWIGDEFGPFLLHFDKDGILLDPPIPLPDYENPGKELRAKQNPFSEESSALRIMNAMRAHAKTNGSKSPVMSPWFVMLDDNNENTSVNSRENPPAGLKKASSELHNVSSLNKAGHQVVVYTVNDLENMNLLLELGVQGIISDRPDILLEAVQNFDKNKDGQPDYIDANGLIDVNIFDAQGHRGSRNLRPENTLPAMEAALDFLMPTLETDCGITLDGVPILDHDPHIEASKTRKADGTTYEFDDEVLVKDLTFDQIQKTFIADKILNGRPAQTNDLTLSPVAVAFAKQNELIDPYVMPSLQQLFDFVSFYIEYYKNGPGSTTNQASKRWKNASKVRFNIETKINPRTDTDDRGDIFSDRTVDPETFTKAIADVIVANNLTDRADIQSFDFRTLLIAHKQYPEIRTVCLFGDFPKVGDAGDGTNLQDQNGQNTPWLAGLYWPYRNTSQETPFRIKSSGGFEGMALSTDGTKLLPLLEKSLEGSSSNSLLIHEFDLENKKYNGNSFDYPLNEKASAIGDFIMFSNTRGLIIERDGSQGDLNGFKAIYEIQLDQNKRQIEKRLNVDLLKINDRRKISLPGLEGDIGIGKDFAFPFVTIESVVVFNPFLIGVLNDNNYPFSVGRHVGTGLPDDNEFILLWLDQPLGRRWRNPKGIKNETMVNDIKAYPNTFDEQVTFSNISKGNDVSITIYDISGAVVKKLLVHEKSTDASSFIWNATNDLNQKVSQGIYIAIIEIDGVFTKKKLIKK
;
A
#
# COMPACT_ATOMS: atom_id res chain seq x y z
N MET A 1 -36.26 -8.21 -66.30
CA MET A 1 -37.62 -8.74 -66.17
C MET A 1 -37.94 -8.86 -64.68
N LYS A 2 -39.01 -8.13 -64.30
CA LYS A 2 -39.95 -8.29 -63.15
C LYS A 2 -39.42 -8.98 -61.85
N ARG A 3 -39.23 -8.21 -60.81
CA ARG A 3 -40.07 -7.88 -59.61
C ARG A 3 -40.88 -9.06 -59.06
N HIS A 4 -40.68 -9.41 -57.82
CA HIS A 4 -41.70 -9.54 -56.78
C HIS A 4 -41.20 -9.22 -55.38
N PHE A 5 -41.90 -8.21 -54.82
CA PHE A 5 -41.96 -7.85 -53.44
C PHE A 5 -42.75 -8.85 -52.61
N PHE A 6 -42.33 -9.27 -51.44
CA PHE A 6 -43.28 -9.69 -50.43
C PHE A 6 -42.99 -8.87 -49.14
N SER A 7 -43.91 -7.97 -48.86
CA SER A 7 -44.04 -7.27 -47.59
C SER A 7 -44.84 -8.16 -46.63
N GLY A 8 -44.18 -8.67 -45.60
CA GLY A 8 -44.84 -9.30 -44.47
C GLY A 8 -44.85 -8.35 -43.27
N LYS A 9 -45.98 -7.67 -43.05
CA LYS A 9 -46.25 -6.98 -41.78
C LYS A 9 -46.46 -8.02 -40.70
N ILE A 10 -45.52 -8.08 -39.74
CA ILE A 10 -45.76 -8.77 -38.47
C ILE A 10 -46.46 -7.77 -37.56
N ILE A 11 -47.77 -7.97 -37.39
CA ILE A 11 -48.59 -7.28 -36.39
C ILE A 11 -48.30 -7.97 -35.07
N ALA A 12 -47.38 -7.39 -34.25
CA ALA A 12 -47.19 -7.83 -32.88
C ALA A 12 -48.43 -7.42 -32.07
N SER A 13 -49.11 -8.38 -31.45
CA SER A 13 -50.22 -8.12 -30.56
C SER A 13 -49.80 -7.30 -29.34
N PRO A 14 -50.64 -6.43 -28.81
CA PRO A 14 -50.38 -5.64 -27.62
C PRO A 14 -50.02 -6.49 -26.38
N SER A 15 -50.43 -7.73 -26.35
CA SER A 15 -50.15 -8.67 -25.29
C SER A 15 -48.67 -9.13 -25.24
N LEU A 16 -48.00 -9.17 -26.40
CA LEU A 16 -46.58 -9.56 -26.46
C LEU A 16 -45.67 -8.38 -26.02
N PHE A 17 -46.09 -7.15 -26.31
CA PHE A 17 -45.37 -5.97 -25.84
C PHE A 17 -45.48 -5.78 -24.30
N LEU A 18 -46.64 -6.08 -23.74
CA LEU A 18 -46.88 -6.05 -22.32
C LEU A 18 -46.08 -7.15 -21.59
N LEU A 19 -45.92 -8.33 -22.20
CA LEU A 19 -45.14 -9.43 -21.64
C LEU A 19 -43.62 -9.14 -21.66
N ILE A 20 -43.13 -8.48 -22.69
CA ILE A 20 -41.73 -8.05 -22.79
C ILE A 20 -41.46 -6.89 -21.82
N CYS A 21 -42.36 -5.93 -21.70
CA CYS A 21 -42.22 -4.85 -20.72
C CYS A 21 -42.32 -5.34 -19.27
N THR A 22 -43.20 -6.29 -18.98
CA THR A 22 -43.26 -6.92 -17.64
C THR A 22 -42.04 -7.77 -17.34
N ALA A 23 -41.49 -8.51 -18.32
CA ALA A 23 -40.24 -9.26 -18.14
C ALA A 23 -39.02 -8.32 -17.92
N PHE A 24 -38.98 -7.16 -18.59
CA PHE A 24 -37.95 -6.16 -18.38
C PHE A 24 -38.07 -5.45 -17.02
N ILE A 25 -39.31 -5.17 -16.57
CA ILE A 25 -39.58 -4.60 -15.26
C ILE A 25 -39.27 -5.64 -14.16
N PHE A 26 -39.61 -6.93 -14.36
CA PHE A 26 -39.20 -7.98 -13.41
C PHE A 26 -37.70 -8.25 -13.44
N ALA A 27 -37.04 -8.13 -14.58
CA ALA A 27 -35.55 -8.23 -14.61
C ALA A 27 -34.88 -7.01 -13.96
N GLN A 28 -35.41 -5.80 -14.11
CA GLN A 28 -34.91 -4.64 -13.36
C GLN A 28 -35.29 -4.66 -11.88
N LEU A 29 -36.46 -5.18 -11.52
CA LEU A 29 -36.84 -5.38 -10.12
C LEU A 29 -36.05 -6.54 -9.49
N ALA A 30 -35.71 -7.58 -10.23
CA ALA A 30 -34.84 -8.64 -9.77
C ALA A 30 -33.36 -8.16 -9.64
N HIS A 31 -32.87 -7.30 -10.53
CA HIS A 31 -31.59 -6.62 -10.38
C HIS A 31 -31.61 -5.61 -9.22
N ALA A 32 -32.69 -4.87 -9.04
CA ALA A 32 -32.87 -3.99 -7.89
C ALA A 32 -33.07 -4.76 -6.57
N GLN A 33 -33.59 -5.99 -6.59
CA GLN A 33 -33.70 -6.82 -5.37
C GLN A 33 -32.43 -7.62 -5.07
N VAL A 34 -31.53 -7.82 -6.04
CA VAL A 34 -30.19 -8.38 -5.79
C VAL A 34 -29.21 -7.30 -5.34
N SER A 35 -29.44 -6.02 -5.70
CA SER A 35 -28.68 -4.89 -5.19
C SER A 35 -29.23 -4.30 -3.88
N SER A 36 -30.38 -4.77 -3.40
CA SER A 36 -30.98 -4.39 -2.10
C SER A 36 -31.04 -5.55 -1.11
N LYS A 37 -30.04 -6.42 -1.03
CA LYS A 37 -29.64 -6.88 0.29
C LYS A 37 -29.17 -5.60 0.97
N LYS A 38 -30.06 -5.00 1.76
CA LYS A 38 -29.70 -3.99 2.71
C LYS A 38 -28.34 -4.34 3.28
N GLU A 39 -27.31 -3.54 2.98
CA GLU A 39 -26.28 -3.27 3.97
C GLU A 39 -27.06 -3.09 5.27
N GLU A 40 -26.98 -4.03 6.18
CA GLU A 40 -27.37 -3.78 7.55
C GLU A 40 -26.41 -2.66 7.95
N LYS A 41 -26.89 -1.42 7.93
CA LYS A 41 -26.16 -0.31 8.54
C LYS A 41 -25.82 -0.81 9.92
N LEU A 42 -24.55 -1.10 10.14
CA LEU A 42 -24.04 -1.48 11.44
C LEU A 42 -24.22 -0.23 12.30
N ASP A 43 -25.34 -0.15 12.98
CA ASP A 43 -25.66 0.97 13.90
C ASP A 43 -24.86 0.76 15.17
N PHE A 44 -23.71 1.44 15.24
CA PHE A 44 -22.80 1.39 16.37
C PHE A 44 -23.26 2.34 17.51
N ASN A 45 -24.56 2.38 17.81
CA ASN A 45 -25.07 3.09 18.97
C ASN A 45 -24.50 2.50 20.26
N ILE A 46 -23.44 3.12 20.78
CA ILE A 46 -22.87 2.77 22.09
C ILE A 46 -23.76 3.41 23.16
N PRO A 47 -24.18 2.67 24.20
CA PRO A 47 -24.73 3.29 25.41
C PRO A 47 -23.70 4.26 26.00
N LYS A 48 -24.06 5.52 26.19
CA LYS A 48 -23.18 6.61 26.62
C LYS A 48 -22.46 6.46 27.95
N ASP A 49 -22.68 5.38 28.72
CA ASP A 49 -22.34 5.28 30.15
C ASP A 49 -21.45 4.10 30.55
N THR A 50 -20.71 3.46 29.63
CA THR A 50 -19.88 2.29 29.97
C THR A 50 -18.39 2.49 29.83
N TYR A 51 -17.89 3.63 30.25
CA TYR A 51 -16.45 3.74 30.51
C TYR A 51 -16.16 3.49 31.97
N PHE A 52 -15.05 2.81 32.27
CA PHE A 52 -14.48 2.72 33.60
C PHE A 52 -14.13 4.11 34.12
N ASN A 53 -15.13 4.89 34.49
CA ASN A 53 -14.92 6.07 35.30
C ASN A 53 -14.65 5.59 36.71
N ASN A 54 -13.45 5.80 37.18
CA ASN A 54 -12.85 5.50 38.48
C ASN A 54 -12.11 4.16 38.55
N ALA A 55 -10.92 4.09 37.91
CA ALA A 55 -9.88 3.18 38.35
C ALA A 55 -9.40 3.63 39.73
N VAL A 56 -9.98 3.04 40.77
CA VAL A 56 -9.51 3.24 42.12
C VAL A 56 -8.15 2.60 42.29
N HIS A 57 -7.20 3.35 42.77
CA HIS A 57 -5.86 2.84 43.06
C HIS A 57 -5.94 1.74 44.13
N PRO A 58 -5.57 0.50 43.85
CA PRO A 58 -5.60 -0.57 44.84
C PRO A 58 -4.63 -0.28 45.96
N LYS A 59 -5.13 -0.24 47.19
CA LYS A 59 -4.31 -0.23 48.40
C LYS A 59 -4.32 -1.64 48.97
N GLY A 60 -3.15 -2.33 48.96
CA GLY A 60 -3.00 -3.53 49.78
C GLY A 60 -2.45 -4.76 49.08
N THR A 61 -1.73 -5.54 49.81
CA THR A 61 -0.94 -6.70 49.40
C THR A 61 -1.54 -7.97 50.01
N GLY A 62 -2.02 -8.90 49.19
CA GLY A 62 -2.31 -10.27 49.58
C GLY A 62 -1.27 -11.25 49.06
N LYS A 63 -0.79 -12.14 49.89
CA LYS A 63 -0.05 -13.34 49.43
C LYS A 63 -1.09 -14.32 48.89
N SER A 64 -0.92 -14.76 47.65
CA SER A 64 -1.69 -15.87 47.09
C SER A 64 -1.27 -17.18 47.74
N PHE A 65 -2.24 -17.93 48.28
CA PHE A 65 -2.01 -19.25 48.88
C PHE A 65 -1.91 -20.38 47.87
N PHE A 66 -2.17 -20.12 46.58
CA PHE A 66 -2.04 -21.07 45.49
C PHE A 66 -1.50 -20.32 44.27
N ASN A 67 -0.19 -20.51 44.04
CA ASN A 67 0.43 -20.01 42.83
C ASN A 67 0.11 -21.00 41.69
N PHE A 68 -0.98 -20.76 40.94
CA PHE A 68 -1.39 -21.61 39.83
C PHE A 68 -0.87 -21.15 38.49
N GLY A 69 -0.19 -19.98 38.42
CA GLY A 69 0.15 -19.29 37.19
C GLY A 69 -1.09 -18.77 36.46
N ASP A 70 -0.89 -18.12 35.35
CA ASP A 70 -1.96 -17.63 34.49
C ASP A 70 -2.70 -18.79 33.81
N ILE A 71 -4.01 -18.71 33.69
CA ILE A 71 -4.86 -19.84 33.29
C ILE A 71 -5.64 -19.52 32.03
N LEU A 72 -5.54 -20.39 31.02
CA LEU A 72 -6.42 -20.37 29.86
C LEU A 72 -7.86 -20.68 30.29
N VAL A 73 -8.79 -19.76 30.05
CA VAL A 73 -10.19 -19.93 30.42
C VAL A 73 -11.13 -20.04 29.22
N ALA A 74 -10.70 -19.51 28.06
CA ALA A 74 -11.45 -19.61 26.83
C ALA A 74 -10.54 -19.51 25.60
N ARG A 75 -10.99 -20.06 24.46
CA ARG A 75 -10.30 -19.99 23.17
C ARG A 75 -11.32 -19.94 22.04
N ALA A 76 -11.08 -19.08 21.05
CA ALA A 76 -11.82 -19.04 19.79
C ALA A 76 -10.85 -18.85 18.62
N ILE A 77 -11.21 -19.37 17.45
CA ILE A 77 -10.33 -19.42 16.26
C ILE A 77 -11.11 -18.90 15.06
N LEU A 78 -10.48 -18.08 14.26
CA LEU A 78 -10.84 -17.80 12.86
C LEU A 78 -9.82 -18.55 11.99
N PRO A 79 -10.24 -19.51 11.15
CA PRO A 79 -9.31 -20.27 10.31
C PRO A 79 -8.51 -19.37 9.38
N ALA A 80 -7.24 -19.70 9.17
CA ALA A 80 -6.32 -18.97 8.30
C ALA A 80 -6.91 -18.66 6.91
N ALA A 81 -7.52 -19.66 6.26
CA ALA A 81 -8.14 -19.52 4.94
C ALA A 81 -9.57 -18.92 5.01
N SER A 82 -9.77 -17.89 5.84
CA SER A 82 -11.02 -17.15 5.91
C SER A 82 -11.00 -15.96 4.96
N PHE A 83 -12.08 -15.78 4.21
CA PHE A 83 -12.18 -14.72 3.18
C PHE A 83 -13.47 -13.93 3.33
N SER A 84 -13.40 -12.66 2.93
CA SER A 84 -14.54 -11.75 2.76
C SER A 84 -14.74 -11.38 1.30
N GLU A 85 -15.92 -10.92 0.92
CA GLU A 85 -16.21 -10.38 -0.40
C GLU A 85 -15.37 -9.13 -0.66
N GLY A 86 -14.93 -8.93 -1.92
CA GLY A 86 -14.16 -7.76 -2.33
C GLY A 86 -13.51 -7.93 -3.69
N PRO A 87 -12.73 -6.97 -4.16
CA PRO A 87 -11.93 -7.14 -5.37
C PRO A 87 -10.95 -8.30 -5.21
N SER A 88 -10.46 -8.82 -6.34
CA SER A 88 -9.42 -9.84 -6.32
C SER A 88 -8.14 -9.29 -5.69
N SER A 89 -7.47 -10.10 -4.88
CA SER A 89 -6.25 -9.72 -4.15
C SER A 89 -5.16 -10.79 -4.23
N GLY A 90 -3.95 -10.45 -3.81
CA GLY A 90 -2.81 -11.36 -3.82
C GLY A 90 -2.20 -11.59 -5.21
N GLN A 91 -2.39 -10.67 -6.14
CA GLN A 91 -1.79 -10.75 -7.47
C GLN A 91 -0.26 -10.67 -7.43
N TYR A 92 0.30 -10.01 -6.41
CA TYR A 92 1.73 -9.71 -6.31
C TYR A 92 2.48 -10.53 -5.26
N ILE A 93 1.87 -11.57 -4.69
CA ILE A 93 2.52 -12.44 -3.71
C ILE A 93 3.08 -13.74 -4.30
N GLY A 94 2.91 -13.95 -5.60
CA GLY A 94 3.38 -15.13 -6.30
C GLY A 94 2.36 -15.66 -7.29
N SER A 95 2.56 -16.88 -7.75
CA SER A 95 1.68 -17.57 -8.71
C SER A 95 1.45 -19.01 -8.27
N GLY A 96 0.34 -19.59 -8.71
CA GLY A 96 -0.01 -20.99 -8.43
C GLY A 96 -0.88 -21.15 -7.18
N LEU A 97 -0.48 -22.03 -6.27
CA LEU A 97 -1.24 -22.32 -5.03
C LEU A 97 -0.45 -21.84 -3.81
N ILE A 98 -1.10 -21.04 -2.99
CA ILE A 98 -0.62 -20.68 -1.65
C ILE A 98 -1.60 -21.29 -0.65
N ASN A 99 -1.12 -22.17 0.22
CA ASN A 99 -1.93 -22.87 1.20
C ASN A 99 -3.19 -23.53 0.57
N GLN A 100 -2.99 -24.19 -0.56
CA GLN A 100 -4.04 -24.85 -1.36
C GLN A 100 -5.09 -23.88 -1.96
N GLN A 101 -4.91 -22.58 -1.82
CA GLN A 101 -5.73 -21.54 -2.46
C GLN A 101 -5.04 -21.02 -3.71
N PRO A 102 -5.73 -20.92 -4.86
CA PRO A 102 -5.15 -20.32 -6.05
C PRO A 102 -4.99 -18.80 -5.86
N VAL A 103 -3.84 -18.27 -6.25
CA VAL A 103 -3.59 -16.83 -6.30
C VAL A 103 -3.58 -16.36 -7.76
N PRO A 104 -4.14 -15.17 -8.05
CA PRO A 104 -4.81 -14.25 -7.11
C PRO A 104 -6.12 -14.81 -6.55
N PHE A 105 -6.52 -14.33 -5.36
CA PHE A 105 -7.80 -14.68 -4.73
C PHE A 105 -8.94 -13.95 -5.44
N LEU A 106 -9.59 -14.63 -6.38
CA LEU A 106 -10.59 -14.02 -7.27
C LEU A 106 -11.85 -13.58 -6.52
N ASN A 107 -12.23 -12.30 -6.65
CA ASN A 107 -13.40 -11.67 -6.05
C ASN A 107 -13.52 -11.87 -4.52
N LYS A 108 -12.41 -11.98 -3.85
CA LYS A 108 -12.35 -12.12 -2.39
C LYS A 108 -11.03 -11.58 -1.84
N GLN A 109 -11.06 -11.27 -0.56
CA GLN A 109 -9.91 -10.81 0.21
C GLN A 109 -9.74 -11.68 1.44
N PRO A 110 -8.54 -12.13 1.81
CA PRO A 110 -8.33 -12.86 3.05
C PRO A 110 -8.69 -11.98 4.25
N ILE A 111 -9.33 -12.58 5.24
CA ILE A 111 -9.50 -11.95 6.54
C ILE A 111 -8.28 -12.35 7.34
N GLN A 112 -7.24 -11.57 7.19
CA GLN A 112 -5.95 -11.86 7.78
C GLN A 112 -5.59 -10.81 8.79
N GLY A 113 -4.60 -11.12 9.60
CA GLY A 113 -3.96 -10.24 10.53
C GLY A 113 -4.91 -9.41 11.36
N PHE A 114 -5.04 -9.69 12.64
CA PHE A 114 -5.75 -8.76 13.51
C PHE A 114 -4.73 -8.01 14.35
N SER A 115 -4.18 -6.97 13.76
CA SER A 115 -3.17 -6.12 14.39
C SER A 115 -3.69 -5.36 15.61
N ALA A 116 -5.00 -5.12 15.68
CA ALA A 116 -5.60 -4.53 16.87
C ALA A 116 -7.08 -4.89 17.04
N ILE A 117 -7.59 -4.91 18.29
CA ILE A 117 -9.01 -5.10 18.55
C ILE A 117 -9.56 -4.10 19.55
N VAL A 118 -10.81 -3.64 19.31
CA VAL A 118 -11.57 -2.79 20.22
C VAL A 118 -12.82 -3.53 20.69
N ASN A 119 -13.03 -3.58 22.00
CA ASN A 119 -14.21 -4.23 22.59
C ASN A 119 -15.46 -3.34 22.47
N ASN A 120 -16.54 -3.87 21.89
CA ASN A 120 -17.83 -3.19 21.80
C ASN A 120 -18.71 -3.35 23.05
N TYR A 121 -18.29 -4.14 24.03
CA TYR A 121 -19.02 -4.47 25.28
C TYR A 121 -20.40 -5.14 25.08
N ASP A 122 -20.71 -5.58 23.85
CA ASP A 122 -21.90 -6.33 23.48
C ASP A 122 -21.59 -7.80 23.12
N GLY A 123 -20.37 -8.23 23.39
CA GLY A 123 -19.82 -9.54 23.01
C GLY A 123 -19.29 -9.59 21.60
N THR A 124 -19.21 -8.44 20.92
CA THR A 124 -18.50 -8.28 19.62
C THR A 124 -17.29 -7.37 19.77
N PHE A 125 -16.40 -7.43 18.78
CA PHE A 125 -15.20 -6.60 18.72
C PHE A 125 -15.07 -6.01 17.32
N ILE A 126 -14.45 -4.84 17.24
CA ILE A 126 -13.87 -4.32 16.00
C ILE A 126 -12.44 -4.84 15.94
N ALA A 127 -12.08 -5.48 14.86
CA ALA A 127 -10.74 -5.99 14.59
C ALA A 127 -10.17 -5.23 13.39
N LEU A 128 -9.00 -4.64 13.55
CA LEU A 128 -8.22 -4.02 12.48
C LEU A 128 -7.53 -5.13 11.70
N SER A 129 -7.71 -5.16 10.39
CA SER A 129 -6.92 -6.03 9.52
C SER A 129 -5.62 -5.33 9.16
N ASP A 130 -4.53 -6.08 9.18
CA ASP A 130 -3.21 -5.67 8.71
C ASP A 130 -3.22 -5.16 7.25
N ASN A 131 -2.09 -4.63 6.78
CA ASN A 131 -1.91 -4.09 5.42
C ASN A 131 -2.08 -5.12 4.29
N GLY A 132 -2.22 -6.37 4.61
CA GLY A 132 -2.53 -7.45 3.69
C GLY A 132 -1.37 -8.41 3.47
N PHE A 133 -0.33 -8.02 2.78
CA PHE A 133 0.76 -8.93 2.42
C PHE A 133 2.14 -8.44 2.86
N GLY A 134 2.19 -7.43 3.71
CA GLY A 134 3.35 -6.97 4.47
C GLY A 134 4.22 -5.94 3.78
N SER A 135 3.91 -5.50 2.55
CA SER A 135 4.69 -4.45 1.89
C SER A 135 3.90 -3.65 0.85
N ILE A 136 4.40 -2.47 0.51
CA ILE A 136 3.82 -1.60 -0.54
C ILE A 136 3.77 -2.34 -1.88
N GLU A 137 4.79 -3.15 -2.19
CA GLU A 137 4.93 -3.83 -3.47
C GLU A 137 3.83 -4.87 -3.72
N ASN A 138 3.38 -5.55 -2.67
CA ASN A 138 2.48 -6.68 -2.81
C ASN A 138 1.06 -6.46 -2.31
N SER A 139 0.78 -5.32 -1.66
CA SER A 139 -0.49 -5.05 -0.98
C SER A 139 -1.41 -4.05 -1.68
N SER A 140 -1.09 -3.65 -2.93
CA SER A 140 -1.89 -2.65 -3.68
C SER A 140 -3.28 -3.16 -4.12
N ASP A 141 -3.54 -4.44 -4.01
CA ASP A 141 -4.83 -5.06 -4.31
C ASP A 141 -5.56 -5.58 -3.07
N TYR A 142 -5.08 -5.20 -1.88
CA TYR A 142 -5.70 -5.52 -0.59
C TYR A 142 -6.33 -4.27 0.03
N ASN A 143 -7.67 -4.28 0.22
CA ASN A 143 -8.39 -3.14 0.82
C ASN A 143 -8.25 -3.14 2.34
N LEU A 144 -7.94 -1.99 2.92
CA LEU A 144 -7.87 -1.81 4.38
C LEU A 144 -9.27 -1.83 5.00
N ARG A 145 -9.45 -2.65 6.06
CA ARG A 145 -10.77 -2.93 6.63
C ARG A 145 -10.75 -3.04 8.15
N LEU A 146 -11.85 -2.59 8.74
CA LEU A 146 -12.20 -2.89 10.12
C LEU A 146 -13.30 -3.96 10.13
N TYR A 147 -13.01 -5.13 10.66
CA TYR A 147 -13.98 -6.23 10.76
C TYR A 147 -14.73 -6.18 12.07
N ARG A 148 -16.03 -6.41 12.04
CA ARG A 148 -16.79 -6.73 13.25
C ARG A 148 -16.78 -8.24 13.46
N ILE A 149 -16.19 -8.68 14.57
CA ILE A 149 -16.07 -10.11 14.90
C ILE A 149 -16.87 -10.44 16.15
N LYS A 150 -17.32 -11.69 16.23
CA LYS A 150 -18.02 -12.26 17.38
C LYS A 150 -17.43 -13.60 17.77
N PRO A 151 -16.54 -13.65 18.77
CA PRO A 151 -16.02 -14.91 19.27
C PRO A 151 -17.12 -15.76 19.95
N LYS A 152 -17.21 -17.02 19.59
CA LYS A 152 -18.00 -18.06 20.28
C LYS A 152 -17.05 -18.94 21.08
N PHE A 153 -16.54 -18.39 22.17
CA PHE A 153 -15.50 -19.01 22.94
C PHE A 153 -15.82 -20.43 23.37
N LYS A 154 -14.92 -21.37 23.12
CA LYS A 154 -14.86 -22.65 23.75
C LYS A 154 -14.33 -22.47 25.16
N THR A 155 -15.07 -22.97 26.14
CA THR A 155 -14.71 -22.93 27.54
C THR A 155 -14.88 -24.32 28.14
N PHE A 156 -14.51 -24.52 29.37
CA PHE A 156 -14.73 -25.79 30.03
C PHE A 156 -16.21 -26.12 30.29
N PHE A 157 -17.07 -25.12 30.47
CA PHE A 157 -18.46 -25.32 30.92
C PHE A 157 -19.49 -24.95 29.85
N LEU A 158 -19.17 -24.12 28.93
CA LEU A 158 -20.08 -23.72 27.86
C LEU A 158 -19.65 -24.40 26.57
N SER A 159 -20.64 -24.95 25.88
CA SER A 159 -20.49 -25.59 24.59
C SER A 159 -20.31 -24.61 23.44
N GLY A 160 -19.59 -23.51 23.63
CA GLY A 160 -19.12 -22.69 22.52
C GLY A 160 -18.25 -23.57 21.62
N ASN A 161 -18.42 -23.44 20.32
CA ASN A 161 -17.67 -24.26 19.35
C ASN A 161 -16.21 -23.80 19.17
N GLY A 162 -15.81 -22.70 19.81
CA GLY A 162 -14.45 -22.16 19.71
C GLY A 162 -14.16 -21.44 18.38
N THR A 163 -15.18 -20.88 17.74
CA THR A 163 -15.02 -20.16 16.46
C THR A 163 -15.18 -18.66 16.64
N ILE A 164 -14.60 -17.88 15.71
CA ILE A 164 -14.84 -16.45 15.53
C ILE A 164 -15.74 -16.28 14.32
N GLU A 165 -16.86 -15.60 14.49
CA GLU A 165 -17.73 -15.20 13.38
C GLU A 165 -17.43 -13.76 12.94
N THR A 166 -17.29 -13.53 11.66
CA THR A 166 -17.28 -12.18 11.08
C THR A 166 -18.72 -11.73 10.84
N LYS A 167 -19.03 -10.49 11.23
CA LYS A 167 -20.38 -9.90 11.13
C LYS A 167 -20.48 -8.80 10.08
N GLY A 168 -19.41 -8.55 9.33
CA GLY A 168 -19.26 -7.53 8.33
C GLY A 168 -17.99 -6.74 8.53
N PHE A 169 -17.77 -5.77 7.67
CA PHE A 169 -16.59 -4.92 7.69
C PHE A 169 -16.93 -3.48 7.28
N ILE A 170 -16.02 -2.58 7.59
CA ILE A 170 -16.00 -1.19 7.15
C ILE A 170 -14.74 -1.04 6.30
N GLU A 171 -14.84 -0.52 5.08
CA GLU A 171 -13.67 -0.17 4.26
C GLU A 171 -13.20 1.24 4.60
N LEU A 172 -11.89 1.39 4.79
CA LEU A 172 -11.26 2.69 5.01
C LEU A 172 -11.11 3.41 3.68
N ARG A 173 -11.50 4.69 3.62
CA ARG A 173 -11.53 5.45 2.37
C ARG A 173 -11.38 6.95 2.57
N ASP A 174 -10.93 7.62 1.52
CA ASP A 174 -10.71 9.08 1.49
C ASP A 174 -11.50 9.76 0.36
N PRO A 175 -12.84 9.73 0.31
CA PRO A 175 -13.62 10.35 -0.76
C PRO A 175 -13.51 11.87 -0.79
N ASN A 176 -13.00 12.48 0.28
CA ASN A 176 -12.83 13.92 0.41
C ASN A 176 -11.46 14.42 -0.06
N ASN A 177 -10.60 13.54 -0.56
CA ASN A 177 -9.26 13.85 -1.06
C ASN A 177 -8.38 14.59 -0.04
N LEU A 178 -8.37 14.11 1.21
CA LEU A 178 -7.59 14.69 2.31
C LEU A 178 -6.13 14.20 2.32
N ILE A 179 -5.85 13.05 1.69
CA ILE A 179 -4.50 12.49 1.62
C ILE A 179 -3.68 13.27 0.59
N PRO A 180 -2.54 13.89 1.01
CA PRO A 180 -1.78 14.81 0.16
C PRO A 180 -0.75 14.11 -0.76
N PHE A 181 -0.85 12.80 -0.95
CA PHE A 181 0.03 12.01 -1.81
C PHE A 181 -0.77 10.98 -2.63
N ALA A 182 -0.11 10.38 -3.62
CA ALA A 182 -0.76 9.36 -4.45
C ALA A 182 -1.10 8.10 -3.65
N ILE A 183 -2.35 7.67 -3.75
CA ILE A 183 -2.85 6.39 -3.23
C ILE A 183 -3.26 5.49 -4.38
N THR A 184 -3.35 4.18 -4.15
CA THR A 184 -3.66 3.20 -5.19
C THR A 184 -4.94 3.55 -5.95
N ASN A 185 -6.02 3.87 -5.23
CA ASN A 185 -7.31 4.22 -5.83
C ASN A 185 -7.50 5.75 -5.99
N HIS A 186 -6.43 6.47 -6.27
CA HIS A 186 -6.41 7.93 -6.33
C HIS A 186 -7.47 8.54 -7.23
N PHE A 187 -7.76 7.89 -8.36
CA PHE A 187 -8.69 8.39 -9.38
C PHE A 187 -10.11 7.83 -9.27
N SER A 188 -10.40 7.02 -8.24
CA SER A 188 -11.75 6.52 -7.99
C SER A 188 -12.53 7.47 -7.09
N GLU A 189 -13.86 7.55 -7.26
CA GLU A 189 -14.72 8.40 -6.42
C GLU A 189 -14.70 7.96 -4.94
N SER A 190 -14.65 6.67 -4.70
CA SER A 190 -14.65 6.11 -3.34
C SER A 190 -13.30 6.22 -2.64
N ARG A 191 -12.20 6.25 -3.40
CA ARG A 191 -10.82 6.30 -2.90
C ARG A 191 -10.58 5.34 -1.73
N VAL A 192 -11.00 4.07 -1.91
CA VAL A 192 -10.77 3.00 -0.92
C VAL A 192 -9.27 2.82 -0.73
N LEU A 193 -8.83 2.79 0.52
CA LEU A 193 -7.42 2.64 0.88
C LEU A 193 -6.99 1.19 0.80
N THR A 194 -5.75 0.98 0.41
CA THR A 194 -5.13 -0.34 0.27
C THR A 194 -3.90 -0.48 1.18
N GLY A 195 -3.44 -1.70 1.37
CA GLY A 195 -2.22 -1.97 2.13
C GLY A 195 -0.93 -1.43 1.51
N ALA A 196 -0.97 -0.95 0.26
CA ALA A 196 0.13 -0.19 -0.32
C ALA A 196 0.07 1.30 0.05
N ASP A 197 -1.06 1.78 0.56
CA ASP A 197 -1.22 3.18 0.94
C ASP A 197 -0.79 3.42 2.40
N PHE A 198 -1.15 2.51 3.29
CA PHE A 198 -0.80 2.54 4.71
C PHE A 198 -0.58 1.14 5.26
N ASP A 199 0.23 1.06 6.29
CA ASP A 199 0.51 -0.12 7.11
C ASP A 199 -0.11 0.08 8.48
N ILE A 200 -1.36 -0.37 8.63
CA ILE A 200 -2.19 -0.03 9.78
C ILE A 200 -2.10 -1.09 10.87
N GLU A 201 -1.55 -0.72 12.05
CA GLU A 201 -1.20 -1.67 13.10
C GLU A 201 -1.94 -1.45 14.42
N SER A 202 -2.46 -0.27 14.66
CA SER A 202 -3.15 0.03 15.91
C SER A 202 -4.45 0.79 15.71
N VAL A 203 -5.47 0.51 16.53
CA VAL A 203 -6.75 1.22 16.47
C VAL A 203 -7.31 1.56 17.85
N GLN A 204 -7.81 2.76 17.99
CA GLN A 204 -8.58 3.20 19.15
C GLN A 204 -9.92 3.82 18.71
N ARG A 205 -10.94 3.64 19.52
CA ARG A 205 -12.26 4.19 19.29
C ARG A 205 -12.59 5.24 20.34
N THR A 206 -12.93 6.45 19.90
CA THR A 206 -13.31 7.55 20.80
C THR A 206 -14.74 7.40 21.29
N LYS A 207 -15.10 8.23 22.27
CA LYS A 207 -16.48 8.30 22.80
C LYS A 207 -17.51 8.73 21.76
N ASN A 208 -17.08 9.43 20.69
CA ASN A 208 -17.95 9.86 19.60
C ASN A 208 -18.21 8.74 18.58
N GLY A 209 -17.45 7.65 18.67
CA GLY A 209 -17.52 6.51 17.77
C GLY A 209 -16.48 6.52 16.65
N ASP A 210 -15.70 7.59 16.54
CA ASP A 210 -14.65 7.74 15.54
C ASP A 210 -13.47 6.81 15.83
N TYR A 211 -12.75 6.44 14.80
CA TYR A 211 -11.56 5.59 14.88
C TYR A 211 -10.30 6.40 14.66
N TRP A 212 -9.30 6.15 15.49
CA TRP A 212 -7.95 6.60 15.31
C TRP A 212 -7.07 5.39 15.06
N ILE A 213 -6.28 5.43 13.99
CA ILE A 213 -5.47 4.33 13.51
C ILE A 213 -4.03 4.79 13.41
N GLY A 214 -3.09 3.97 13.90
CA GLY A 214 -1.67 4.18 13.74
C GLY A 214 -1.15 3.47 12.50
N ASP A 215 -0.30 4.14 11.76
CA ASP A 215 0.32 3.68 10.52
C ASP A 215 1.85 3.54 10.70
N GLU A 216 2.44 2.51 10.11
CA GLU A 216 3.89 2.27 10.18
C GLU A 216 4.69 2.90 9.04
N PHE A 217 4.09 3.06 7.86
CA PHE A 217 4.81 3.59 6.70
C PHE A 217 5.19 5.05 6.87
N GLY A 218 4.35 5.89 7.52
CA GLY A 218 4.64 7.30 7.73
C GLY A 218 5.73 7.59 8.77
N PRO A 219 5.53 7.35 10.05
CA PRO A 219 4.29 6.98 10.70
C PRO A 219 3.27 8.12 10.76
N PHE A 220 2.01 7.78 10.59
CA PHE A 220 0.89 8.72 10.68
C PHE A 220 -0.14 8.30 11.73
N LEU A 221 -0.84 9.29 12.31
CA LEU A 221 -2.14 9.07 12.92
C LEU A 221 -3.23 9.37 11.90
N LEU A 222 -4.13 8.41 11.69
CA LEU A 222 -5.25 8.51 10.77
C LEU A 222 -6.55 8.59 11.55
N HIS A 223 -7.43 9.54 11.19
CA HIS A 223 -8.70 9.77 11.88
C HIS A 223 -9.88 9.49 10.95
N PHE A 224 -10.67 8.48 11.27
CA PHE A 224 -11.82 8.05 10.49
C PHE A 224 -13.12 8.19 11.30
N ASP A 225 -14.22 8.46 10.59
CA ASP A 225 -15.54 8.36 11.19
C ASP A 225 -15.95 6.88 11.40
N LYS A 226 -17.14 6.69 11.97
CA LYS A 226 -17.70 5.36 12.24
C LYS A 226 -17.99 4.54 10.97
N ASP A 227 -18.05 5.15 9.81
CA ASP A 227 -18.34 4.53 8.50
C ASP A 227 -17.04 4.34 7.66
N GLY A 228 -15.87 4.63 8.24
CA GLY A 228 -14.55 4.45 7.62
C GLY A 228 -14.14 5.58 6.68
N ILE A 229 -14.75 6.76 6.80
CA ILE A 229 -14.37 7.93 6.00
C ILE A 229 -13.31 8.74 6.73
N LEU A 230 -12.22 9.05 6.05
CA LEU A 230 -11.15 9.88 6.59
C LEU A 230 -11.68 11.29 6.90
N LEU A 231 -11.44 11.79 8.11
CA LEU A 231 -11.92 13.06 8.62
C LEU A 231 -10.87 14.18 8.62
N ASP A 232 -9.60 13.81 8.74
CA ASP A 232 -8.48 14.74 8.75
C ASP A 232 -7.35 14.20 7.84
N PRO A 233 -6.48 15.07 7.28
CA PRO A 233 -5.27 14.60 6.63
C PRO A 233 -4.42 13.72 7.56
N PRO A 234 -3.64 12.76 7.03
CA PRO A 234 -2.71 11.97 7.84
C PRO A 234 -1.80 12.87 8.68
N ILE A 235 -1.75 12.64 9.99
CA ILE A 235 -1.01 13.50 10.93
C ILE A 235 0.38 12.90 11.18
N PRO A 236 1.46 13.54 10.72
CA PRO A 236 2.82 13.01 10.85
C PRO A 236 3.34 13.15 12.29
N LEU A 237 4.32 12.33 12.65
CA LEU A 237 5.01 12.39 13.93
C LEU A 237 6.10 13.47 13.91
N PRO A 238 6.04 14.51 14.76
CA PRO A 238 7.09 15.53 14.84
C PRO A 238 8.42 14.98 15.38
N ASP A 239 9.53 15.45 14.85
CA ASP A 239 10.84 15.23 15.41
C ASP A 239 11.17 16.30 16.44
N TYR A 240 11.03 15.98 17.73
CA TYR A 240 11.29 16.91 18.81
C TYR A 240 12.77 17.23 19.03
N GLU A 241 13.67 16.40 18.52
CA GLU A 241 15.10 16.67 18.53
C GLU A 241 15.50 17.64 17.41
N ASN A 242 14.72 17.68 16.33
CA ASN A 242 14.89 18.59 15.21
C ASN A 242 13.60 19.39 14.94
N PRO A 243 13.33 20.47 15.68
CA PRO A 243 12.08 21.23 15.57
C PRO A 243 11.74 21.67 14.16
N GLY A 244 10.50 21.44 13.75
CA GLY A 244 10.01 21.73 12.42
C GLY A 244 10.21 20.61 11.39
N LYS A 245 10.84 19.49 11.80
CA LYS A 245 10.97 18.25 11.01
C LYS A 245 10.04 17.16 11.54
N GLU A 246 9.92 16.08 10.79
CA GLU A 246 9.13 14.91 11.11
C GLU A 246 10.03 13.68 11.28
N LEU A 247 9.63 12.77 12.15
CA LEU A 247 10.19 11.44 12.18
C LEU A 247 9.57 10.62 11.05
N ARG A 248 10.38 10.08 10.15
CA ARG A 248 9.93 9.34 8.97
C ARG A 248 10.55 7.95 8.91
N ALA A 249 9.76 6.99 8.45
CA ALA A 249 10.22 5.68 8.04
C ALA A 249 10.68 5.71 6.56
N LYS A 250 11.44 4.71 6.14
CA LYS A 250 11.89 4.61 4.73
C LYS A 250 10.71 4.48 3.75
N GLN A 251 9.62 3.86 4.18
CA GLN A 251 8.39 3.67 3.41
C GLN A 251 7.49 4.91 3.38
N ASN A 252 7.87 6.00 4.06
CA ASN A 252 7.09 7.23 4.08
C ASN A 252 6.74 7.67 2.65
N PRO A 253 5.48 8.03 2.37
CA PRO A 253 5.04 8.40 1.01
C PRO A 253 5.78 9.61 0.42
N PHE A 254 6.44 10.38 1.25
CA PHE A 254 7.29 11.49 0.83
C PHE A 254 8.74 11.08 0.57
N SER A 255 9.10 9.80 0.69
CA SER A 255 10.34 9.30 0.12
C SER A 255 10.22 9.14 -1.39
N GLU A 256 11.30 9.37 -2.10
CA GLU A 256 11.29 9.33 -3.56
C GLU A 256 10.92 7.93 -4.09
N GLU A 257 11.48 6.88 -3.50
CA GLU A 257 11.20 5.48 -3.87
C GLU A 257 9.74 5.11 -3.63
N SER A 258 9.22 5.41 -2.45
CA SER A 258 7.82 5.12 -2.09
C SER A 258 6.85 5.91 -2.95
N SER A 259 7.15 7.17 -3.24
CA SER A 259 6.33 8.05 -4.05
C SER A 259 6.17 7.52 -5.48
N ALA A 260 7.27 7.07 -6.12
CA ALA A 260 7.23 6.49 -7.46
C ALA A 260 6.35 5.24 -7.52
N LEU A 261 6.54 4.34 -6.58
CA LEU A 261 5.76 3.11 -6.51
C LEU A 261 4.27 3.40 -6.32
N ARG A 262 3.91 4.37 -5.47
CA ARG A 262 2.52 4.81 -5.25
C ARG A 262 1.90 5.42 -6.49
N ILE A 263 2.63 6.27 -7.21
CA ILE A 263 2.18 6.84 -8.49
C ILE A 263 1.93 5.73 -9.51
N MET A 264 2.82 4.78 -9.64
CA MET A 264 2.66 3.65 -10.57
C MET A 264 1.47 2.75 -10.17
N ASN A 265 1.25 2.51 -8.88
CA ASN A 265 0.08 1.80 -8.40
C ASN A 265 -1.22 2.54 -8.76
N ALA A 266 -1.27 3.87 -8.59
CA ALA A 266 -2.42 4.71 -8.96
C ALA A 266 -2.68 4.67 -10.48
N MET A 267 -1.64 4.81 -11.29
CA MET A 267 -1.76 4.75 -12.75
C MET A 267 -2.24 3.37 -13.21
N ARG A 268 -1.74 2.30 -12.62
CA ARG A 268 -2.18 0.93 -12.92
C ARG A 268 -3.63 0.68 -12.49
N ALA A 269 -4.04 1.16 -11.33
CA ALA A 269 -5.43 1.05 -10.86
C ALA A 269 -6.38 1.79 -11.79
N HIS A 270 -6.02 2.98 -12.24
CA HIS A 270 -6.78 3.74 -13.22
C HIS A 270 -6.86 3.01 -14.57
N ALA A 271 -5.75 2.48 -15.08
CA ALA A 271 -5.74 1.68 -16.31
C ALA A 271 -6.68 0.47 -16.18
N LYS A 272 -6.55 -0.30 -15.10
CA LYS A 272 -7.41 -1.47 -14.81
C LYS A 272 -8.89 -1.12 -14.77
N THR A 273 -9.26 -0.01 -14.12
CA THR A 273 -10.66 0.46 -14.04
C THR A 273 -11.25 0.78 -15.40
N ASN A 274 -10.43 1.26 -16.34
CA ASN A 274 -10.84 1.59 -17.70
C ASN A 274 -10.63 0.44 -18.70
N GLY A 275 -10.21 -0.75 -18.26
CA GLY A 275 -9.92 -1.89 -19.12
C GLY A 275 -8.65 -1.75 -19.96
N SER A 276 -7.78 -0.82 -19.60
CA SER A 276 -6.51 -0.57 -20.26
C SER A 276 -5.41 -1.51 -19.79
N LYS A 277 -4.37 -1.66 -20.63
CA LYS A 277 -3.16 -2.43 -20.33
C LYS A 277 -2.41 -1.76 -19.16
N SER A 278 -1.68 -2.56 -18.37
CA SER A 278 -0.84 -2.03 -17.28
C SER A 278 0.22 -1.08 -17.83
N PRO A 279 0.39 0.12 -17.25
CA PRO A 279 1.41 1.07 -17.70
C PRO A 279 2.82 0.58 -17.40
N VAL A 280 3.77 1.04 -18.21
CA VAL A 280 5.20 0.82 -18.02
C VAL A 280 5.79 2.01 -17.26
N MET A 281 6.72 1.77 -16.34
CA MET A 281 7.52 2.80 -15.72
C MET A 281 8.78 3.08 -16.52
N SER A 282 9.02 4.32 -16.88
CA SER A 282 10.22 4.72 -17.63
C SER A 282 10.96 5.83 -16.91
N PRO A 283 11.84 5.51 -15.95
CA PRO A 283 12.64 6.50 -15.24
C PRO A 283 13.92 6.84 -15.99
N TRP A 284 14.45 8.06 -15.78
CA TRP A 284 15.82 8.38 -16.09
C TRP A 284 16.75 7.44 -15.32
N PHE A 285 17.62 6.73 -16.01
CA PHE A 285 18.38 5.60 -15.46
C PHE A 285 19.23 5.96 -14.23
N VAL A 286 19.70 7.21 -14.11
CA VAL A 286 20.48 7.66 -12.95
C VAL A 286 19.66 7.81 -11.66
N MET A 287 18.34 7.67 -11.75
CA MET A 287 17.43 7.65 -10.60
C MET A 287 17.30 6.25 -9.98
N LEU A 288 17.93 5.23 -10.55
CA LEU A 288 17.84 3.87 -10.05
C LEU A 288 18.88 3.57 -8.98
N ASP A 289 18.46 2.80 -7.98
CA ASP A 289 19.34 2.18 -6.99
C ASP A 289 20.09 0.98 -7.65
N ASP A 290 21.41 0.98 -7.57
CA ASP A 290 22.24 -0.10 -8.09
C ASP A 290 22.39 -1.30 -7.14
N ASN A 291 21.59 -1.34 -6.07
CA ASN A 291 21.63 -2.35 -5.00
C ASN A 291 22.99 -2.45 -4.28
N ASN A 292 23.78 -1.42 -4.30
CA ASN A 292 25.06 -1.35 -3.63
C ASN A 292 25.02 -0.34 -2.48
N GLU A 293 25.07 -0.80 -1.25
CA GLU A 293 24.99 0.04 -0.05
C GLU A 293 26.03 1.20 -0.01
N ASN A 294 27.12 1.09 -0.75
CA ASN A 294 28.21 2.07 -0.75
C ASN A 294 28.23 2.96 -2.00
N THR A 295 27.63 2.52 -3.10
CA THR A 295 27.61 3.25 -4.36
C THR A 295 26.30 3.01 -5.09
N SER A 296 25.71 4.04 -5.63
CA SER A 296 24.53 3.97 -6.49
C SER A 296 24.87 4.44 -7.89
N VAL A 297 23.99 4.21 -8.83
CA VAL A 297 24.11 4.80 -10.17
C VAL A 297 24.24 6.32 -10.08
N ASN A 298 23.57 6.91 -9.11
CA ASN A 298 23.60 8.34 -8.81
C ASN A 298 24.90 8.83 -8.16
N SER A 299 25.60 7.96 -7.44
CA SER A 299 26.83 8.32 -6.71
C SER A 299 28.09 8.23 -7.55
N ARG A 300 27.99 7.82 -8.80
CA ARG A 300 29.12 7.71 -9.72
C ARG A 300 29.81 9.03 -9.92
N GLU A 301 31.14 9.04 -9.80
CA GLU A 301 31.95 10.25 -9.92
C GLU A 301 31.86 10.88 -11.30
N ASN A 302 31.62 10.09 -12.35
CA ASN A 302 31.51 10.53 -13.73
C ASN A 302 30.17 10.08 -14.34
N PRO A 303 29.06 10.78 -14.04
CA PRO A 303 27.82 10.54 -14.77
C PRO A 303 28.05 10.75 -16.27
N PRO A 304 27.23 10.17 -17.18
CA PRO A 304 27.34 10.41 -18.61
C PRO A 304 27.50 11.87 -18.94
N ALA A 305 28.32 12.21 -19.92
CA ALA A 305 28.68 13.58 -20.24
C ALA A 305 27.44 14.47 -20.40
N GLY A 306 27.38 15.57 -19.66
CA GLY A 306 26.26 16.51 -19.65
C GLY A 306 25.22 16.30 -18.58
N LEU A 307 25.29 15.23 -17.77
CA LEU A 307 24.35 15.01 -16.69
C LEU A 307 24.96 15.45 -15.35
N LYS A 308 24.23 16.28 -14.62
CA LYS A 308 24.58 16.58 -13.24
C LYS A 308 24.39 15.32 -12.41
N LYS A 309 25.29 15.09 -11.42
CA LYS A 309 25.13 14.02 -10.45
C LYS A 309 23.74 14.15 -9.82
N ALA A 310 22.92 13.12 -9.95
CA ALA A 310 21.64 13.10 -9.27
C ALA A 310 21.89 13.09 -7.77
N SER A 311 21.00 13.71 -7.03
CA SER A 311 21.20 13.93 -5.60
C SER A 311 20.66 12.79 -4.75
N SER A 312 19.95 11.81 -5.35
CA SER A 312 19.27 10.73 -4.62
C SER A 312 19.01 9.52 -5.48
N GLU A 313 19.00 8.39 -4.84
CA GLU A 313 18.53 7.12 -5.38
C GLU A 313 17.03 7.09 -5.28
N LEU A 314 16.35 6.84 -6.39
CA LEU A 314 14.89 6.96 -6.39
C LEU A 314 14.17 5.63 -6.44
N HIS A 315 14.74 4.61 -7.09
CA HIS A 315 13.97 3.42 -7.40
C HIS A 315 14.78 2.14 -7.25
N ASN A 316 14.29 1.23 -6.47
CA ASN A 316 14.79 -0.13 -6.44
C ASN A 316 14.07 -0.97 -7.50
N VAL A 317 14.80 -1.43 -8.52
CA VAL A 317 14.25 -2.21 -9.64
C VAL A 317 13.61 -3.51 -9.16
N SER A 318 14.18 -4.16 -8.16
CA SER A 318 13.62 -5.40 -7.60
C SER A 318 12.25 -5.16 -6.94
N SER A 319 12.10 -4.07 -6.18
CA SER A 319 10.81 -3.69 -5.55
C SER A 319 9.77 -3.37 -6.62
N LEU A 320 10.12 -2.60 -7.65
CA LEU A 320 9.22 -2.30 -8.76
C LEU A 320 8.77 -3.56 -9.50
N ASN A 321 9.69 -4.48 -9.78
CA ASN A 321 9.38 -5.75 -10.43
C ASN A 321 8.49 -6.64 -9.56
N LYS A 322 8.73 -6.72 -8.24
CA LYS A 322 7.88 -7.43 -7.29
C LYS A 322 6.47 -6.85 -7.26
N ALA A 323 6.35 -5.53 -7.34
CA ALA A 323 5.06 -4.85 -7.46
C ALA A 323 4.40 -5.05 -8.83
N GLY A 324 5.02 -5.77 -9.76
CA GLY A 324 4.48 -6.06 -11.08
C GLY A 324 4.60 -4.92 -12.08
N HIS A 325 5.49 -3.96 -11.86
CA HIS A 325 5.77 -2.89 -12.81
C HIS A 325 6.93 -3.25 -13.71
N GLN A 326 6.75 -3.07 -15.03
CA GLN A 326 7.84 -3.10 -15.99
C GLN A 326 8.64 -1.80 -15.91
N VAL A 327 9.97 -1.92 -15.96
CA VAL A 327 10.90 -0.78 -15.91
C VAL A 327 11.68 -0.72 -17.23
N VAL A 328 11.48 0.35 -17.99
CA VAL A 328 12.19 0.66 -19.24
C VAL A 328 12.89 2.01 -19.09
N VAL A 329 14.18 2.03 -19.04
CA VAL A 329 14.95 3.21 -18.67
C VAL A 329 15.43 4.04 -19.86
N TYR A 330 15.62 5.34 -19.69
CA TYR A 330 16.19 6.28 -20.67
C TYR A 330 17.23 7.18 -20.02
N THR A 331 18.13 7.84 -20.76
CA THR A 331 18.67 7.48 -22.05
C THR A 331 20.08 6.96 -21.83
N VAL A 332 20.34 5.73 -22.16
CA VAL A 332 21.60 5.05 -21.84
C VAL A 332 22.43 4.89 -23.10
N ASN A 333 23.66 5.41 -23.11
CA ASN A 333 24.45 5.51 -24.32
C ASN A 333 25.83 4.85 -24.24
N ASP A 334 26.19 4.26 -23.12
CA ASP A 334 27.47 3.60 -22.90
C ASP A 334 27.28 2.15 -22.43
N LEU A 335 28.22 1.30 -22.82
CA LEU A 335 28.16 -0.14 -22.59
C LEU A 335 28.20 -0.51 -21.10
N GLU A 336 28.92 0.26 -20.29
CA GLU A 336 29.07 -0.03 -18.85
C GLU A 336 27.74 0.11 -18.12
N ASN A 337 27.02 1.26 -18.34
CA ASN A 337 25.71 1.47 -17.76
C ASN A 337 24.67 0.49 -18.33
N MET A 338 24.71 0.15 -19.62
CA MET A 338 23.83 -0.86 -20.21
C MET A 338 23.99 -2.20 -19.50
N ASN A 339 25.21 -2.69 -19.33
CA ASN A 339 25.48 -3.95 -18.65
C ASN A 339 25.00 -3.94 -17.19
N LEU A 340 25.24 -2.85 -16.45
CA LEU A 340 24.75 -2.72 -15.07
C LEU A 340 23.21 -2.81 -15.02
N LEU A 341 22.52 -2.11 -15.91
CA LEU A 341 21.05 -2.09 -15.92
C LEU A 341 20.46 -3.45 -16.30
N LEU A 342 21.10 -4.17 -17.22
CA LEU A 342 20.74 -5.55 -17.53
C LEU A 342 20.89 -6.47 -16.30
N GLU A 343 21.98 -6.32 -15.55
CA GLU A 343 22.20 -7.06 -14.29
C GLU A 343 21.16 -6.70 -13.21
N LEU A 344 20.75 -5.45 -13.11
CA LEU A 344 19.68 -5.00 -12.19
C LEU A 344 18.32 -5.59 -12.58
N GLY A 345 18.14 -6.02 -13.83
CA GLY A 345 16.92 -6.66 -14.31
C GLY A 345 15.85 -5.66 -14.76
N VAL A 346 16.26 -4.54 -15.37
CA VAL A 346 15.32 -3.69 -16.12
C VAL A 346 14.78 -4.46 -17.33
N GLN A 347 13.54 -4.21 -17.72
CA GLN A 347 12.88 -4.90 -18.83
C GLN A 347 13.06 -4.18 -20.18
N GLY A 348 13.79 -3.07 -20.21
CA GLY A 348 14.12 -2.38 -21.44
C GLY A 348 15.03 -1.19 -21.24
N ILE A 349 15.64 -0.76 -22.32
CA ILE A 349 16.55 0.39 -22.40
C ILE A 349 16.24 1.21 -23.65
N ILE A 350 16.09 2.52 -23.49
CA ILE A 350 15.98 3.51 -24.56
C ILE A 350 17.36 4.12 -24.75
N SER A 351 17.90 4.06 -25.98
CA SER A 351 19.27 4.50 -26.28
C SER A 351 19.39 5.29 -27.58
N ASP A 352 20.21 6.36 -27.55
CA ASP A 352 20.66 7.07 -28.75
C ASP A 352 21.63 6.22 -29.62
N ARG A 353 22.15 5.12 -29.03
CA ARG A 353 23.20 4.25 -29.60
C ARG A 353 22.68 2.81 -29.75
N PRO A 354 21.74 2.58 -30.68
CA PRO A 354 21.22 1.23 -30.94
C PRO A 354 22.30 0.20 -31.29
N ASP A 355 23.42 0.64 -31.85
CA ASP A 355 24.60 -0.19 -32.14
C ASP A 355 25.24 -0.76 -30.87
N ILE A 356 25.45 0.08 -29.82
CA ILE A 356 25.99 -0.34 -28.51
C ILE A 356 24.96 -1.16 -27.74
N LEU A 357 23.69 -0.76 -27.80
CA LEU A 357 22.62 -1.49 -27.13
C LEU A 357 22.48 -2.92 -27.68
N LEU A 358 22.56 -3.08 -29.00
CA LEU A 358 22.57 -4.43 -29.64
C LEU A 358 23.77 -5.26 -29.15
N GLU A 359 24.98 -4.66 -29.08
CA GLU A 359 26.15 -5.31 -28.52
C GLU A 359 25.96 -5.77 -27.10
N ALA A 360 25.44 -4.92 -26.22
CA ALA A 360 25.18 -5.24 -24.82
C ALA A 360 24.23 -6.44 -24.70
N VAL A 361 23.09 -6.38 -25.41
CA VAL A 361 22.04 -7.42 -25.36
C VAL A 361 22.53 -8.75 -25.95
N GLN A 362 23.33 -8.73 -27.03
CA GLN A 362 23.89 -9.92 -27.64
C GLN A 362 24.94 -10.64 -26.79
N ASN A 363 25.57 -9.91 -25.86
CA ASN A 363 26.58 -10.45 -24.95
C ASN A 363 26.06 -10.75 -23.53
N PHE A 364 24.81 -10.41 -23.23
CA PHE A 364 24.26 -10.62 -21.91
C PHE A 364 23.80 -12.08 -21.71
N ASP A 365 24.44 -12.74 -20.76
CA ASP A 365 24.21 -14.14 -20.35
C ASP A 365 24.32 -14.23 -18.83
N LYS A 366 23.23 -13.90 -18.13
CA LYS A 366 23.17 -13.87 -16.66
C LYS A 366 23.19 -15.28 -16.06
N ASN A 367 22.55 -16.22 -16.77
CA ASN A 367 22.44 -17.61 -16.32
C ASN A 367 23.71 -18.41 -16.62
N LYS A 368 24.64 -17.87 -17.43
CA LYS A 368 25.96 -18.47 -17.83
C LYS A 368 25.83 -19.79 -18.56
N ASP A 369 24.81 -19.92 -19.39
CA ASP A 369 24.63 -21.13 -20.22
C ASP A 369 25.32 -21.04 -21.61
N GLY A 370 25.91 -19.89 -21.87
CA GLY A 370 26.63 -19.61 -23.12
C GLY A 370 25.74 -19.15 -24.27
N GLN A 371 24.46 -18.79 -23.96
CA GLN A 371 23.55 -18.17 -24.92
C GLN A 371 23.08 -16.81 -24.37
N PRO A 372 22.90 -15.83 -25.26
CA PRO A 372 22.32 -14.55 -24.83
C PRO A 372 20.88 -14.72 -24.31
N ASP A 373 20.58 -14.19 -23.14
CA ASP A 373 19.28 -14.34 -22.48
C ASP A 373 18.10 -13.68 -23.23
N TYR A 374 18.37 -12.66 -24.05
CA TYR A 374 17.33 -11.82 -24.68
C TYR A 374 17.25 -12.00 -26.21
N ILE A 375 17.97 -12.93 -26.76
CA ILE A 375 17.99 -13.17 -28.22
C ILE A 375 17.20 -14.43 -28.58
N ASP A 376 16.23 -14.29 -29.49
CA ASP A 376 15.41 -15.40 -29.98
C ASP A 376 16.20 -16.34 -30.95
N ALA A 377 15.58 -17.48 -31.29
CA ALA A 377 16.17 -18.46 -32.23
C ALA A 377 16.43 -17.91 -33.65
N ASN A 378 15.87 -16.75 -34.01
CA ASN A 378 16.14 -16.07 -35.28
C ASN A 378 17.31 -15.08 -35.17
N GLY A 379 17.89 -14.94 -33.98
CA GLY A 379 18.94 -13.97 -33.69
C GLY A 379 18.43 -12.54 -33.62
N LEU A 380 17.17 -12.35 -33.19
CA LEU A 380 16.52 -11.08 -32.95
C LEU A 380 16.28 -10.88 -31.43
N ILE A 381 16.23 -9.65 -30.99
CA ILE A 381 15.86 -9.35 -29.61
C ILE A 381 14.40 -9.74 -29.40
N ASP A 382 14.11 -10.53 -28.36
CA ASP A 382 12.72 -10.87 -27.97
C ASP A 382 12.11 -9.75 -27.12
N VAL A 383 11.30 -8.92 -27.74
CA VAL A 383 10.65 -7.77 -27.10
C VAL A 383 9.70 -8.15 -25.93
N ASN A 384 9.28 -9.42 -25.86
CA ASN A 384 8.46 -9.88 -24.74
C ASN A 384 9.28 -10.07 -23.46
N ILE A 385 10.60 -10.18 -23.58
CA ILE A 385 11.52 -10.37 -22.45
C ILE A 385 12.29 -9.07 -22.21
N PHE A 386 12.77 -8.42 -23.27
CA PHE A 386 13.56 -7.20 -23.18
C PHE A 386 13.24 -6.22 -24.32
N ASP A 387 12.84 -5.00 -23.97
CA ASP A 387 12.45 -3.95 -24.92
C ASP A 387 13.61 -2.98 -25.18
N ALA A 388 14.43 -3.29 -26.18
CA ALA A 388 15.49 -2.41 -26.64
C ALA A 388 14.93 -1.36 -27.59
N GLN A 389 15.05 -0.08 -27.24
CA GLN A 389 14.44 1.00 -28.01
C GLN A 389 15.49 1.96 -28.59
N GLY A 390 15.31 2.30 -29.85
CA GLY A 390 16.09 3.36 -30.52
C GLY A 390 15.50 4.72 -30.25
N HIS A 391 16.17 5.54 -29.41
CA HIS A 391 15.74 6.87 -28.97
C HIS A 391 15.71 7.86 -30.11
N ARG A 392 14.53 8.39 -30.44
CA ARG A 392 14.27 9.22 -31.60
C ARG A 392 14.82 8.60 -32.89
N GLY A 393 14.63 7.27 -32.99
CA GLY A 393 15.31 6.43 -33.93
C GLY A 393 16.72 6.06 -33.43
N SER A 394 17.72 6.86 -33.78
CA SER A 394 19.13 6.63 -33.45
C SER A 394 19.88 7.95 -33.30
N ARG A 395 19.50 8.76 -32.36
CA ARG A 395 19.86 10.17 -32.17
C ARG A 395 21.37 10.45 -32.24
N ASN A 396 22.21 9.54 -31.77
CA ASN A 396 23.66 9.70 -31.80
C ASN A 396 24.32 9.16 -33.10
N LEU A 397 23.54 8.56 -34.00
CA LEU A 397 24.01 8.06 -35.29
C LEU A 397 23.49 8.88 -36.47
N ARG A 398 22.24 9.39 -36.37
CA ARG A 398 21.58 10.21 -37.39
C ARG A 398 20.85 11.37 -36.72
N PRO A 399 20.54 12.48 -37.44
CA PRO A 399 19.65 13.52 -36.97
C PRO A 399 18.34 12.93 -36.49
N GLU A 400 17.95 13.29 -35.22
CA GLU A 400 16.84 12.73 -34.45
C GLU A 400 15.48 12.91 -35.14
N ASN A 401 14.54 12.01 -34.86
CA ASN A 401 13.14 12.07 -35.32
C ASN A 401 12.99 12.17 -36.84
N THR A 402 13.93 11.64 -37.58
CA THR A 402 13.95 11.62 -39.05
C THR A 402 13.88 10.17 -39.58
N LEU A 403 13.44 10.00 -40.82
CA LEU A 403 13.38 8.66 -41.41
C LEU A 403 14.75 7.99 -41.50
N PRO A 404 15.87 8.70 -41.82
CA PRO A 404 17.20 8.12 -41.71
C PRO A 404 17.60 7.67 -40.30
N ALA A 405 17.12 8.33 -39.25
CA ALA A 405 17.36 7.89 -37.86
C ALA A 405 16.58 6.61 -37.54
N MET A 406 15.34 6.52 -38.00
CA MET A 406 14.53 5.32 -37.86
C MET A 406 15.08 4.14 -38.67
N GLU A 407 15.59 4.39 -39.89
CA GLU A 407 16.28 3.38 -40.68
C GLU A 407 17.48 2.78 -39.91
N ALA A 408 18.31 3.63 -39.33
CA ALA A 408 19.48 3.16 -38.60
C ALA A 408 19.09 2.32 -37.36
N ALA A 409 18.03 2.67 -36.64
CA ALA A 409 17.53 1.82 -35.55
C ALA A 409 17.05 0.46 -36.05
N LEU A 410 16.32 0.40 -37.18
CA LEU A 410 15.87 -0.84 -37.80
C LEU A 410 17.04 -1.66 -38.29
N ASP A 411 18.10 -1.03 -38.84
CA ASP A 411 19.30 -1.65 -39.30
C ASP A 411 20.09 -2.33 -38.18
N PHE A 412 20.06 -1.78 -36.98
CA PHE A 412 20.56 -2.36 -35.74
C PHE A 412 19.56 -3.28 -35.02
N LEU A 413 18.49 -3.69 -35.70
CA LEU A 413 17.52 -4.67 -35.25
C LEU A 413 16.81 -4.26 -33.93
N MET A 414 16.61 -2.99 -33.69
CA MET A 414 15.83 -2.54 -32.52
C MET A 414 14.37 -3.03 -32.64
N PRO A 415 13.85 -3.72 -31.64
CA PRO A 415 12.46 -4.18 -31.64
C PRO A 415 11.45 -3.05 -31.41
N THR A 416 11.90 -1.89 -30.93
CA THR A 416 11.05 -0.71 -30.70
C THR A 416 11.71 0.56 -31.23
N LEU A 417 10.96 1.34 -31.99
CA LEU A 417 11.30 2.69 -32.38
C LEU A 417 10.66 3.64 -31.38
N GLU A 418 11.47 4.40 -30.68
CA GLU A 418 11.01 5.47 -29.84
C GLU A 418 11.06 6.79 -30.63
N THR A 419 10.06 7.65 -30.45
CA THR A 419 9.92 8.92 -31.12
C THR A 419 9.05 9.90 -30.31
N ASP A 420 9.35 11.19 -30.52
CA ASP A 420 8.54 12.28 -29.97
C ASP A 420 7.55 12.80 -30.99
N CYS A 421 6.42 13.33 -30.55
CA CYS A 421 5.47 14.01 -31.44
C CYS A 421 5.13 15.42 -30.96
N GLY A 422 4.99 16.33 -31.95
CA GLY A 422 4.29 17.59 -31.86
C GLY A 422 3.04 17.58 -32.74
N ILE A 423 2.06 18.43 -32.47
CA ILE A 423 0.82 18.51 -33.23
C ILE A 423 0.77 19.82 -34.03
N THR A 424 0.59 19.71 -35.34
CA THR A 424 0.53 20.85 -36.26
C THR A 424 -0.80 21.60 -36.16
N LEU A 425 -0.90 22.78 -36.78
CA LEU A 425 -2.12 23.60 -36.88
C LEU A 425 -3.32 22.82 -37.47
N ASP A 426 -3.07 21.96 -38.42
CA ASP A 426 -4.06 21.12 -39.08
C ASP A 426 -4.24 19.73 -38.40
N GLY A 427 -3.71 19.57 -37.18
CA GLY A 427 -3.92 18.40 -36.32
C GLY A 427 -3.12 17.15 -36.70
N VAL A 428 -2.06 17.30 -37.50
CA VAL A 428 -1.20 16.18 -37.90
C VAL A 428 -0.10 15.96 -36.87
N PRO A 429 0.06 14.78 -36.26
CA PRO A 429 1.21 14.48 -35.42
C PRO A 429 2.46 14.32 -36.28
N ILE A 430 3.48 15.15 -36.00
CA ILE A 430 4.81 15.10 -36.66
C ILE A 430 5.86 14.66 -35.65
N LEU A 431 6.93 14.07 -36.15
CA LEU A 431 8.05 13.64 -35.32
C LEU A 431 8.94 14.85 -34.98
N ASP A 432 8.78 15.37 -33.75
CA ASP A 432 9.62 16.43 -33.22
C ASP A 432 9.62 16.38 -31.68
N HIS A 433 10.76 16.69 -31.09
CA HIS A 433 10.91 16.72 -29.63
C HIS A 433 10.46 18.03 -29.00
N ASP A 434 10.71 19.11 -29.69
CA ASP A 434 10.50 20.44 -29.14
C ASP A 434 9.18 21.05 -29.66
N PRO A 435 8.53 21.91 -28.89
CA PRO A 435 7.31 22.56 -29.36
C PRO A 435 7.60 23.58 -30.45
N HIS A 436 8.86 24.01 -30.59
CA HIS A 436 9.36 24.84 -31.66
C HIS A 436 10.13 24.01 -32.67
N ILE A 437 10.14 24.44 -33.92
CA ILE A 437 11.06 23.91 -34.93
C ILE A 437 12.44 24.47 -34.65
N GLU A 438 13.31 23.68 -34.09
CA GLU A 438 14.59 24.04 -33.53
C GLU A 438 15.62 24.41 -34.63
N ALA A 439 16.11 25.68 -34.66
CA ALA A 439 17.12 26.15 -35.57
C ALA A 439 18.47 25.41 -35.44
N SER A 440 18.79 24.88 -34.27
CA SER A 440 19.97 24.06 -34.02
C SER A 440 19.96 22.72 -34.78
N LYS A 441 18.78 22.18 -35.10
CA LYS A 441 18.56 20.90 -35.75
C LYS A 441 18.17 21.03 -37.23
N THR A 442 17.49 22.14 -37.56
CA THR A 442 16.85 22.33 -38.87
C THR A 442 17.43 23.51 -39.62
N ARG A 443 17.26 23.47 -40.94
CA ARG A 443 17.48 24.57 -41.87
C ARG A 443 16.27 24.78 -42.77
N LYS A 444 16.13 25.95 -43.37
CA LYS A 444 15.13 26.14 -44.40
C LYS A 444 15.59 25.55 -45.74
N ALA A 445 14.66 24.93 -46.48
CA ALA A 445 14.90 24.26 -47.75
C ALA A 445 15.36 25.21 -48.87
N ASP A 446 14.91 26.45 -48.82
CA ASP A 446 15.28 27.49 -49.79
C ASP A 446 16.68 28.11 -49.54
N GLY A 447 17.36 27.65 -48.49
CA GLY A 447 18.68 28.13 -48.07
C GLY A 447 18.70 29.50 -47.39
N THR A 448 17.53 30.08 -47.05
CA THR A 448 17.48 31.28 -46.24
C THR A 448 17.89 31.01 -44.80
N THR A 449 18.42 32.02 -44.11
CA THR A 449 18.85 31.90 -42.72
C THR A 449 17.65 31.52 -41.86
N TYR A 450 17.90 30.60 -40.90
CA TYR A 450 16.99 30.20 -39.88
C TYR A 450 17.69 30.12 -38.52
N GLU A 451 17.41 31.08 -37.66
CA GLU A 451 18.08 31.28 -36.38
C GLU A 451 17.11 31.14 -35.22
N PHE A 452 17.63 31.09 -34.01
CA PHE A 452 16.83 30.92 -32.79
C PHE A 452 15.67 31.94 -32.66
N ASP A 453 15.92 33.20 -32.99
CA ASP A 453 14.88 34.24 -32.91
C ASP A 453 13.79 34.11 -33.98
N ASP A 454 14.01 33.29 -35.01
CA ASP A 454 13.05 33.01 -36.07
C ASP A 454 12.18 31.76 -35.78
N GLU A 455 12.49 31.03 -34.72
CA GLU A 455 11.82 29.78 -34.43
C GLU A 455 10.32 29.96 -34.19
N VAL A 456 9.53 29.04 -34.75
CA VAL A 456 8.08 29.03 -34.68
C VAL A 456 7.54 27.76 -34.01
N LEU A 457 6.40 27.89 -33.40
CA LEU A 457 5.73 26.73 -32.77
C LEU A 457 5.22 25.76 -33.83
N VAL A 458 5.36 24.48 -33.59
CA VAL A 458 4.82 23.40 -34.45
C VAL A 458 3.31 23.56 -34.65
N LYS A 459 2.57 23.91 -33.58
CA LYS A 459 1.11 24.08 -33.63
C LYS A 459 0.61 25.26 -34.48
N ASP A 460 1.50 26.15 -34.85
CA ASP A 460 1.15 27.37 -35.62
C ASP A 460 1.35 27.18 -37.14
N LEU A 461 1.89 26.02 -37.56
CA LEU A 461 2.13 25.67 -38.96
C LEU A 461 1.35 24.44 -39.37
N THR A 462 0.86 24.41 -40.64
CA THR A 462 0.32 23.16 -41.19
C THR A 462 1.45 22.18 -41.51
N PHE A 463 1.11 20.90 -41.56
CA PHE A 463 2.05 19.85 -41.92
C PHE A 463 2.71 20.10 -43.28
N ASP A 464 1.97 20.54 -44.29
CA ASP A 464 2.44 20.88 -45.61
C ASP A 464 3.46 22.03 -45.58
N GLN A 465 3.21 23.04 -44.77
CA GLN A 465 4.17 24.15 -44.57
C GLN A 465 5.47 23.67 -43.97
N ILE A 466 5.41 22.81 -42.93
CA ILE A 466 6.59 22.24 -42.27
C ILE A 466 7.42 21.41 -43.25
N GLN A 467 6.80 20.45 -43.96
CA GLN A 467 7.50 19.56 -44.90
C GLN A 467 8.14 20.26 -46.08
N LYS A 468 7.56 21.37 -46.55
CA LYS A 468 8.11 22.14 -47.68
C LYS A 468 9.15 23.17 -47.27
N THR A 469 9.21 23.52 -45.99
CA THR A 469 10.07 24.60 -45.48
C THR A 469 11.31 24.10 -44.77
N PHE A 470 11.21 23.02 -43.97
CA PHE A 470 12.25 22.66 -43.02
C PHE A 470 12.88 21.28 -43.31
N ILE A 471 14.20 21.23 -43.17
CA ILE A 471 15.02 20.01 -43.29
C ILE A 471 15.84 19.85 -42.03
N ALA A 472 15.68 18.71 -41.36
CA ALA A 472 16.28 18.38 -40.05
C ALA A 472 17.58 17.57 -40.24
N ASP A 473 18.55 18.13 -40.92
CA ASP A 473 19.80 17.44 -41.29
C ASP A 473 21.06 17.97 -40.59
N LYS A 474 20.90 18.88 -39.62
CA LYS A 474 22.06 19.43 -38.91
C LYS A 474 22.66 18.44 -37.94
N ILE A 475 23.99 18.38 -37.91
CA ILE A 475 24.73 17.56 -36.95
C ILE A 475 24.88 18.35 -35.64
N LEU A 476 24.55 17.73 -34.54
CA LEU A 476 24.61 18.38 -33.24
C LEU A 476 25.98 18.23 -32.58
N ASN A 477 26.44 19.30 -31.96
CA ASN A 477 27.68 19.28 -31.19
C ASN A 477 27.62 18.27 -30.05
N GLY A 478 28.74 17.64 -29.72
CA GLY A 478 28.85 16.64 -28.68
C GLY A 478 28.40 15.23 -29.07
N ARG A 479 28.06 14.99 -30.36
CA ARG A 479 27.64 13.69 -30.89
C ARG A 479 28.60 13.21 -31.98
N PRO A 480 29.79 12.68 -31.60
CA PRO A 480 30.87 12.39 -32.55
C PRO A 480 30.57 11.30 -33.57
N ALA A 481 29.59 10.41 -33.26
CA ALA A 481 29.16 9.35 -34.16
C ALA A 481 28.00 9.76 -35.07
N GLN A 482 27.37 10.93 -34.83
CA GLN A 482 26.27 11.38 -35.65
C GLN A 482 26.75 11.83 -37.05
N THR A 483 26.03 11.39 -38.07
CA THR A 483 26.27 11.79 -39.46
C THR A 483 24.96 11.91 -40.23
N ASN A 484 24.94 12.82 -41.21
CA ASN A 484 23.84 12.99 -42.15
C ASN A 484 24.13 12.43 -43.53
N ASP A 485 25.14 11.53 -43.66
CA ASP A 485 25.48 10.84 -44.90
C ASP A 485 24.34 9.91 -45.34
N LEU A 486 23.64 10.30 -46.38
CA LEU A 486 22.52 9.60 -46.97
C LEU A 486 22.91 8.27 -47.64
N THR A 487 24.20 8.04 -47.91
CA THR A 487 24.65 6.74 -48.42
C THR A 487 24.42 5.61 -47.38
N LEU A 488 24.32 5.96 -46.14
CA LEU A 488 24.02 5.06 -45.01
C LEU A 488 22.51 4.89 -44.74
N SER A 489 21.66 5.57 -45.52
CA SER A 489 20.20 5.50 -45.34
C SER A 489 19.48 5.32 -46.68
N PRO A 490 19.81 4.21 -47.41
CA PRO A 490 19.30 4.00 -48.76
C PRO A 490 17.77 3.80 -48.82
N VAL A 491 17.17 3.30 -47.75
CA VAL A 491 15.71 3.10 -47.71
C VAL A 491 15.00 4.43 -47.56
N ALA A 492 15.47 5.32 -46.65
CA ALA A 492 14.93 6.65 -46.50
C ALA A 492 15.03 7.49 -47.79
N VAL A 493 16.15 7.38 -48.49
CA VAL A 493 16.35 7.99 -49.82
C VAL A 493 15.36 7.45 -50.85
N ALA A 494 15.17 6.14 -50.91
CA ALA A 494 14.20 5.52 -51.81
C ALA A 494 12.76 5.88 -51.48
N PHE A 495 12.40 5.93 -50.20
CA PHE A 495 11.09 6.35 -49.73
C PHE A 495 10.81 7.80 -50.05
N ALA A 496 11.75 8.70 -49.76
CA ALA A 496 11.61 10.14 -50.06
C ALA A 496 11.37 10.36 -51.55
N LYS A 497 12.13 9.64 -52.41
CA LYS A 497 11.95 9.70 -53.85
C LYS A 497 10.59 9.20 -54.31
N GLN A 498 10.07 8.12 -53.73
CA GLN A 498 8.78 7.55 -54.09
C GLN A 498 7.62 8.46 -53.67
N ASN A 499 7.78 9.16 -52.53
CA ASN A 499 6.73 10.05 -51.96
C ASN A 499 6.95 11.50 -52.31
N GLU A 500 7.85 11.82 -53.25
CA GLU A 500 8.13 13.18 -53.74
C GLU A 500 8.49 14.19 -52.59
N LEU A 501 9.13 13.69 -51.52
CA LEU A 501 9.64 14.55 -50.45
C LEU A 501 10.82 15.35 -50.94
N ILE A 502 10.95 16.60 -50.49
CA ILE A 502 12.00 17.52 -50.90
C ILE A 502 13.39 17.08 -50.44
N ASP A 503 13.46 16.32 -49.36
CA ASP A 503 14.69 15.75 -48.77
C ASP A 503 14.34 14.56 -47.89
N PRO A 504 15.21 13.52 -47.74
CA PRO A 504 14.96 12.41 -46.78
C PRO A 504 14.94 12.85 -45.32
N TYR A 505 15.50 14.01 -45.01
CA TYR A 505 15.54 14.60 -43.67
C TYR A 505 14.39 15.60 -43.42
N VAL A 506 13.33 15.66 -44.20
CA VAL A 506 12.13 16.42 -43.84
C VAL A 506 11.53 15.86 -42.56
N MET A 507 10.87 16.69 -41.78
CA MET A 507 10.17 16.26 -40.58
C MET A 507 8.98 15.39 -40.96
N PRO A 508 8.97 14.09 -40.65
CA PRO A 508 7.90 13.18 -41.09
C PRO A 508 6.71 13.29 -40.15
N SER A 509 5.51 12.96 -40.68
CA SER A 509 4.38 12.66 -39.81
C SER A 509 4.48 11.26 -39.22
N LEU A 510 3.72 11.03 -38.13
CA LEU A 510 3.60 9.70 -37.53
C LEU A 510 3.06 8.68 -38.55
N GLN A 511 2.13 9.09 -39.42
CA GLN A 511 1.65 8.22 -40.50
C GLN A 511 2.79 7.87 -41.46
N GLN A 512 3.61 8.83 -41.84
CA GLN A 512 4.74 8.56 -42.73
C GLN A 512 5.79 7.64 -42.09
N LEU A 513 5.97 7.66 -40.77
CA LEU A 513 6.81 6.66 -40.09
C LEU A 513 6.24 5.24 -40.26
N PHE A 514 4.94 5.06 -40.09
CA PHE A 514 4.31 3.73 -40.27
C PHE A 514 4.41 3.25 -41.72
N ASP A 515 4.19 4.16 -42.68
CA ASP A 515 4.32 3.86 -44.10
C ASP A 515 5.79 3.54 -44.43
N PHE A 516 6.74 4.25 -43.84
CA PHE A 516 8.15 4.00 -44.00
C PHE A 516 8.57 2.63 -43.49
N VAL A 517 8.11 2.18 -42.34
CA VAL A 517 8.39 0.82 -41.84
C VAL A 517 7.84 -0.23 -42.79
N SER A 518 6.65 -0.03 -43.34
CA SER A 518 6.07 -0.91 -44.34
C SER A 518 6.91 -0.95 -45.64
N PHE A 519 7.39 0.23 -46.05
CA PHE A 519 8.31 0.33 -47.18
C PHE A 519 9.66 -0.34 -46.92
N TYR A 520 10.23 -0.19 -45.72
CA TYR A 520 11.47 -0.84 -45.29
C TYR A 520 11.34 -2.36 -45.33
N ILE A 521 10.22 -2.91 -44.86
CA ILE A 521 9.96 -4.36 -44.95
C ILE A 521 9.99 -4.80 -46.40
N GLU A 522 9.31 -4.12 -47.32
CA GLU A 522 9.25 -4.49 -48.74
C GLU A 522 10.61 -4.32 -49.41
N TYR A 523 11.35 -3.27 -49.09
CA TYR A 523 12.71 -3.01 -49.59
C TYR A 523 13.66 -4.16 -49.33
N TYR A 524 13.66 -4.74 -48.13
CA TYR A 524 14.55 -5.85 -47.76
C TYR A 524 13.93 -7.24 -48.03
N LYS A 525 12.61 -7.35 -48.14
CA LYS A 525 11.98 -8.64 -48.43
C LYS A 525 11.96 -8.99 -49.90
N ASN A 526 11.58 -8.04 -50.73
CA ASN A 526 11.34 -8.23 -52.17
C ASN A 526 12.06 -7.19 -53.05
N GLY A 527 12.52 -6.09 -52.49
CA GLY A 527 13.09 -4.95 -53.16
C GLY A 527 14.61 -4.98 -53.33
N PRO A 528 15.23 -3.84 -53.61
CA PRO A 528 16.68 -3.73 -53.92
C PRO A 528 17.59 -4.27 -52.80
N GLY A 529 17.15 -4.17 -51.52
CA GLY A 529 17.90 -4.65 -50.34
C GLY A 529 17.87 -6.15 -50.11
N SER A 530 17.02 -6.92 -50.83
CA SER A 530 16.71 -8.33 -50.56
C SER A 530 17.93 -9.28 -50.67
N THR A 531 18.94 -8.87 -51.38
CA THR A 531 20.18 -9.64 -51.59
C THR A 531 21.27 -9.33 -50.56
N THR A 532 21.07 -8.38 -49.69
CA THR A 532 22.03 -8.02 -48.61
C THR A 532 22.12 -9.08 -47.54
N ASN A 533 23.27 -9.21 -46.89
CA ASN A 533 23.53 -10.26 -45.90
C ASN A 533 22.56 -10.24 -44.71
N GLN A 534 22.06 -9.09 -44.30
CA GLN A 534 21.16 -8.95 -43.17
C GLN A 534 19.67 -8.83 -43.59
N ALA A 535 19.34 -8.88 -44.84
CA ALA A 535 18.01 -8.64 -45.39
C ALA A 535 16.90 -9.40 -44.61
N SER A 536 17.15 -10.72 -44.39
CA SER A 536 16.17 -11.57 -43.68
C SER A 536 15.94 -11.16 -42.24
N LYS A 537 16.97 -10.76 -41.49
CA LYS A 537 16.81 -10.28 -40.13
C LYS A 537 16.11 -8.92 -40.10
N ARG A 538 16.50 -8.00 -40.97
CA ARG A 538 15.96 -6.64 -41.07
C ARG A 538 14.44 -6.60 -41.31
N TRP A 539 13.96 -7.27 -42.38
CA TRP A 539 12.54 -7.25 -42.65
C TRP A 539 11.73 -8.04 -41.62
N LYS A 540 12.28 -9.14 -41.03
CA LYS A 540 11.60 -9.88 -39.96
C LYS A 540 11.49 -9.07 -38.71
N ASN A 541 12.52 -8.35 -38.29
CA ASN A 541 12.48 -7.43 -37.17
C ASN A 541 11.46 -6.32 -37.41
N ALA A 542 11.57 -5.60 -38.55
CA ALA A 542 10.68 -4.52 -38.90
C ALA A 542 9.19 -4.95 -38.95
N SER A 543 8.93 -6.21 -39.36
CA SER A 543 7.55 -6.73 -39.39
C SER A 543 6.89 -6.87 -38.03
N LYS A 544 7.70 -6.89 -36.97
CA LYS A 544 7.24 -6.98 -35.56
C LYS A 544 7.54 -5.72 -34.74
N VAL A 545 8.20 -4.72 -35.34
CA VAL A 545 8.69 -3.54 -34.64
C VAL A 545 7.52 -2.82 -33.95
N ARG A 546 7.79 -2.39 -32.72
CA ARG A 546 6.88 -1.58 -31.90
C ARG A 546 7.25 -0.11 -32.01
N PHE A 547 6.34 0.72 -31.54
CA PHE A 547 6.50 2.18 -31.50
C PHE A 547 6.25 2.68 -30.09
N ASN A 548 7.15 3.49 -29.54
CA ASN A 548 6.96 4.18 -28.29
C ASN A 548 6.91 5.68 -28.58
N ILE A 549 5.75 6.31 -28.42
CA ILE A 549 5.44 7.63 -28.98
C ILE A 549 5.20 8.61 -27.84
N GLU A 550 6.10 9.58 -27.69
CA GLU A 550 5.98 10.59 -26.64
C GLU A 550 5.07 11.74 -27.02
N THR A 551 4.16 12.09 -26.15
CA THR A 551 3.41 13.35 -26.22
C THR A 551 4.25 14.45 -25.59
N LYS A 552 4.82 15.35 -26.41
CA LYS A 552 5.68 16.44 -25.96
C LYS A 552 4.88 17.63 -25.49
N ILE A 553 4.16 17.44 -24.39
CA ILE A 553 3.33 18.48 -23.75
C ILE A 553 3.90 18.83 -22.39
N ASN A 554 3.81 20.11 -22.03
CA ASN A 554 4.25 20.61 -20.73
C ASN A 554 3.10 21.33 -20.01
N PRO A 555 2.68 20.88 -18.83
CA PRO A 555 1.57 21.46 -18.09
C PRO A 555 1.93 22.76 -17.33
N ARG A 556 3.17 23.21 -17.37
CA ARG A 556 3.63 24.40 -16.63
C ARG A 556 2.92 25.66 -17.13
N THR A 557 2.59 26.55 -16.21
CA THR A 557 1.90 27.83 -16.48
C THR A 557 2.84 29.04 -16.38
N ASP A 558 4.12 28.85 -16.04
CA ASP A 558 5.14 29.87 -16.12
C ASP A 558 5.64 30.04 -17.57
N THR A 559 6.43 31.09 -17.81
CA THR A 559 6.95 31.40 -19.13
C THR A 559 8.35 30.87 -19.34
N ASP A 560 8.68 30.58 -20.59
CA ASP A 560 10.05 30.33 -21.05
C ASP A 560 10.86 31.62 -21.22
N ASP A 561 12.07 31.48 -21.71
CA ASP A 561 12.99 32.60 -22.02
C ASP A 561 12.53 33.52 -23.16
N ARG A 562 11.54 33.10 -23.95
CA ARG A 562 10.87 33.91 -25.00
C ARG A 562 9.63 34.62 -24.47
N GLY A 563 9.18 34.28 -23.28
CA GLY A 563 7.96 34.83 -22.69
C GLY A 563 6.70 34.04 -23.05
N ASP A 564 6.84 32.89 -23.72
CA ASP A 564 5.73 31.98 -24.01
C ASP A 564 5.39 31.17 -22.79
N ILE A 565 4.09 31.02 -22.48
CA ILE A 565 3.63 30.13 -21.42
C ILE A 565 3.87 28.69 -21.87
N PHE A 566 4.53 27.87 -21.04
CA PHE A 566 4.88 26.50 -21.41
C PHE A 566 3.67 25.66 -21.82
N SER A 567 2.54 25.76 -21.12
CA SER A 567 1.32 25.03 -21.47
C SER A 567 0.71 25.47 -22.79
N ASP A 568 0.98 26.68 -23.25
CA ASP A 568 0.42 27.27 -24.47
C ASP A 568 1.28 27.00 -25.71
N ARG A 569 2.43 26.38 -25.55
CA ARG A 569 3.34 26.04 -26.67
C ARG A 569 2.86 24.86 -27.50
N THR A 570 1.95 24.07 -26.97
CA THR A 570 1.35 22.90 -27.65
C THR A 570 -0.19 22.98 -27.62
N VAL A 571 -0.87 22.07 -28.28
CA VAL A 571 -2.30 21.87 -28.13
C VAL A 571 -2.61 21.26 -26.74
N ASP A 572 -3.89 21.30 -26.32
CA ASP A 572 -4.32 20.74 -25.04
C ASP A 572 -4.13 19.20 -24.97
N PRO A 573 -4.13 18.61 -23.76
CA PRO A 573 -3.86 17.18 -23.57
C PRO A 573 -4.83 16.25 -24.30
N GLU A 574 -6.11 16.61 -24.43
CA GLU A 574 -7.12 15.78 -25.10
C GLU A 574 -6.90 15.79 -26.61
N THR A 575 -6.72 16.95 -27.21
CA THR A 575 -6.38 17.12 -28.61
C THR A 575 -5.09 16.40 -28.97
N PHE A 576 -4.06 16.52 -28.11
CA PHE A 576 -2.76 15.88 -28.34
C PHE A 576 -2.87 14.35 -28.33
N THR A 577 -3.48 13.80 -27.27
CA THR A 577 -3.63 12.35 -27.13
C THR A 577 -4.45 11.77 -28.28
N LYS A 578 -5.55 12.44 -28.62
CA LYS A 578 -6.43 12.01 -29.71
C LYS A 578 -5.72 11.98 -31.05
N ALA A 579 -4.97 13.02 -31.39
CA ALA A 579 -4.27 13.10 -32.68
C ALA A 579 -3.31 11.92 -32.89
N ILE A 580 -2.55 11.53 -31.86
CA ILE A 580 -1.64 10.39 -31.91
C ILE A 580 -2.41 9.07 -31.93
N ALA A 581 -3.35 8.90 -31.00
CA ALA A 581 -4.07 7.64 -30.84
C ALA A 581 -4.92 7.30 -32.08
N ASP A 582 -5.56 8.29 -32.72
CA ASP A 582 -6.34 8.08 -33.94
C ASP A 582 -5.47 7.53 -35.09
N VAL A 583 -4.24 8.02 -35.23
CA VAL A 583 -3.28 7.49 -36.24
C VAL A 583 -2.87 6.06 -35.90
N ILE A 584 -2.61 5.74 -34.62
CA ILE A 584 -2.30 4.39 -34.17
C ILE A 584 -3.45 3.42 -34.49
N VAL A 585 -4.68 3.81 -34.14
CA VAL A 585 -5.90 3.01 -34.37
C VAL A 585 -6.16 2.80 -35.87
N ALA A 586 -6.05 3.88 -36.66
CA ALA A 586 -6.26 3.81 -38.13
C ALA A 586 -5.30 2.84 -38.83
N ASN A 587 -4.11 2.63 -38.26
CA ASN A 587 -3.11 1.71 -38.79
C ASN A 587 -3.16 0.32 -38.16
N ASN A 588 -4.12 0.02 -37.27
CA ASN A 588 -4.24 -1.25 -36.52
C ASN A 588 -2.95 -1.59 -35.71
N LEU A 589 -2.37 -0.59 -35.08
CA LEU A 589 -1.12 -0.71 -34.32
C LEU A 589 -1.29 -0.68 -32.80
N THR A 590 -2.52 -0.75 -32.30
CA THR A 590 -2.82 -0.65 -30.85
C THR A 590 -2.08 -1.68 -29.97
N ASP A 591 -1.73 -2.84 -30.53
CA ASP A 591 -0.94 -3.85 -29.83
C ASP A 591 0.57 -3.65 -29.96
N ARG A 592 1.00 -2.74 -30.82
CA ARG A 592 2.41 -2.50 -31.16
C ARG A 592 2.86 -1.07 -30.92
N ALA A 593 1.96 -0.20 -30.47
CA ALA A 593 2.27 1.19 -30.14
C ALA A 593 1.96 1.45 -28.68
N ASP A 594 2.82 2.23 -28.06
CA ASP A 594 2.68 2.76 -26.71
C ASP A 594 2.64 4.28 -26.78
N ILE A 595 1.86 4.91 -25.90
CA ILE A 595 1.91 6.36 -25.69
C ILE A 595 2.68 6.62 -24.42
N GLN A 596 3.81 7.34 -24.52
CA GLN A 596 4.58 7.78 -23.36
C GLN A 596 4.43 9.26 -23.10
N SER A 597 4.61 9.67 -21.85
CA SER A 597 4.56 11.09 -21.49
C SER A 597 5.19 11.35 -20.13
N PHE A 598 5.72 12.57 -20.00
CA PHE A 598 5.92 13.20 -18.68
C PHE A 598 4.65 13.85 -18.14
N ASP A 599 3.70 14.19 -18.98
CA ASP A 599 2.39 14.72 -18.56
C ASP A 599 1.37 13.59 -18.48
N PHE A 600 1.12 13.11 -17.29
CA PHE A 600 0.23 11.96 -17.06
C PHE A 600 -1.24 12.24 -17.40
N ARG A 601 -1.64 13.49 -17.60
CA ARG A 601 -3.00 13.82 -18.09
C ARG A 601 -3.27 13.17 -19.44
N THR A 602 -2.28 13.12 -20.33
CA THR A 602 -2.40 12.46 -21.64
C THR A 602 -2.58 10.95 -21.48
N LEU A 603 -1.85 10.34 -20.52
CA LEU A 603 -1.94 8.91 -20.22
C LEU A 603 -3.28 8.53 -19.59
N LEU A 604 -3.83 9.39 -18.71
CA LEU A 604 -5.16 9.18 -18.13
C LEU A 604 -6.27 9.26 -19.19
N ILE A 605 -6.12 10.15 -20.18
CA ILE A 605 -7.01 10.25 -21.34
C ILE A 605 -6.89 8.99 -22.19
N ALA A 606 -5.67 8.52 -22.48
CA ALA A 606 -5.43 7.30 -23.22
C ALA A 606 -6.11 6.09 -22.55
N HIS A 607 -5.99 5.93 -21.23
CA HIS A 607 -6.67 4.86 -20.50
C HIS A 607 -8.20 4.85 -20.70
N LYS A 608 -8.82 6.03 -20.77
CA LYS A 608 -10.27 6.16 -20.90
C LYS A 608 -10.76 5.98 -22.32
N GLN A 609 -10.05 6.57 -23.28
CA GLN A 609 -10.54 6.70 -24.66
C GLN A 609 -9.96 5.66 -25.61
N TYR A 610 -8.75 5.13 -25.28
CA TYR A 610 -7.99 4.19 -26.10
C TYR A 610 -7.40 3.05 -25.25
N PRO A 611 -8.22 2.30 -24.51
CA PRO A 611 -7.75 1.33 -23.51
C PRO A 611 -6.88 0.21 -24.08
N GLU A 612 -6.95 -0.05 -25.38
CA GLU A 612 -6.12 -1.01 -26.10
C GLU A 612 -4.67 -0.55 -26.31
N ILE A 613 -4.38 0.78 -26.20
CA ILE A 613 -3.03 1.32 -26.32
C ILE A 613 -2.38 1.34 -24.93
N ARG A 614 -1.23 0.71 -24.81
CA ARG A 614 -0.46 0.71 -23.57
C ARG A 614 0.17 2.08 -23.34
N THR A 615 0.34 2.47 -22.08
CA THR A 615 0.95 3.74 -21.71
C THR A 615 2.30 3.55 -21.04
N VAL A 616 3.17 4.56 -21.13
CA VAL A 616 4.50 4.61 -20.50
C VAL A 616 4.63 5.88 -19.69
N CYS A 617 4.86 5.74 -18.39
CA CYS A 617 5.03 6.83 -17.45
C CYS A 617 6.50 7.24 -17.39
N LEU A 618 6.84 8.43 -17.89
CA LEU A 618 8.19 8.95 -17.83
C LEU A 618 8.45 9.66 -16.49
N PHE A 619 9.57 9.37 -15.87
CA PHE A 619 10.05 10.00 -14.65
C PHE A 619 11.43 10.63 -14.89
N GLY A 620 11.59 11.90 -14.52
CA GLY A 620 12.84 12.62 -14.64
C GLY A 620 13.25 13.30 -13.33
N ASP A 621 14.53 13.48 -13.12
CA ASP A 621 15.09 14.27 -12.05
C ASP A 621 15.43 15.66 -12.59
N PHE A 622 14.56 16.62 -12.34
CA PHE A 622 14.71 17.99 -12.82
C PHE A 622 15.21 18.91 -11.69
N PRO A 623 15.92 19.99 -12.07
CA PRO A 623 16.47 20.92 -11.09
C PRO A 623 15.40 21.58 -10.19
N LYS A 624 15.85 22.16 -9.08
CA LYS A 624 15.05 22.71 -7.98
C LYS A 624 14.22 23.94 -8.37
N VAL A 625 13.34 24.33 -7.41
CA VAL A 625 12.60 25.60 -7.39
C VAL A 625 13.42 26.77 -7.94
N GLY A 626 12.87 27.47 -8.90
CA GLY A 626 13.54 28.59 -9.60
C GLY A 626 14.29 28.18 -10.87
N ASP A 627 14.58 26.88 -11.03
CA ASP A 627 14.96 26.35 -12.33
C ASP A 627 13.67 25.93 -13.03
N ALA A 628 13.63 26.01 -14.34
CA ALA A 628 12.50 25.60 -15.14
C ALA A 628 12.12 24.15 -14.78
N GLY A 629 11.34 23.92 -13.74
CA GLY A 629 10.96 22.59 -13.48
C GLY A 629 10.77 22.13 -12.05
N ASP A 630 10.47 22.99 -11.12
CA ASP A 630 10.25 22.59 -9.74
C ASP A 630 8.88 21.99 -9.44
N GLY A 631 7.97 21.95 -10.41
CA GLY A 631 6.62 21.40 -10.25
C GLY A 631 5.68 22.18 -9.33
N THR A 632 6.15 23.27 -8.73
CA THR A 632 5.32 24.05 -7.80
C THR A 632 4.19 24.80 -8.51
N ASN A 633 4.31 24.99 -9.81
CA ASN A 633 3.32 25.70 -10.63
C ASN A 633 2.37 24.79 -11.41
N LEU A 634 2.45 23.49 -11.23
CA LEU A 634 1.54 22.56 -11.88
C LEU A 634 0.17 22.62 -11.22
N GLN A 635 -0.81 23.03 -11.99
CA GLN A 635 -2.20 23.10 -11.55
C GLN A 635 -3.08 22.23 -12.42
N ASP A 636 -4.06 21.60 -11.80
CA ASP A 636 -5.13 20.93 -12.51
C ASP A 636 -6.12 21.96 -13.08
N GLN A 637 -7.17 21.46 -13.76
CA GLN A 637 -8.25 22.31 -14.33
C GLN A 637 -8.98 23.17 -13.28
N ASN A 638 -8.81 22.88 -11.99
CA ASN A 638 -9.42 23.61 -10.87
C ASN A 638 -8.42 24.55 -10.19
N GLY A 639 -7.21 24.68 -10.71
CA GLY A 639 -6.16 25.49 -10.12
C GLY A 639 -5.50 24.88 -8.89
N GLN A 640 -5.64 23.57 -8.68
CA GLN A 640 -4.96 22.85 -7.59
C GLN A 640 -3.61 22.31 -8.08
N ASN A 641 -2.60 22.40 -7.23
CA ASN A 641 -1.29 21.83 -7.54
C ASN A 641 -1.38 20.33 -7.66
N THR A 642 -0.98 19.79 -8.83
CA THR A 642 -0.93 18.35 -9.11
C THR A 642 0.47 17.93 -9.58
N PRO A 643 1.49 18.17 -8.76
CA PRO A 643 2.89 18.05 -9.18
C PRO A 643 3.24 16.66 -9.70
N TRP A 644 2.63 15.60 -9.17
CA TRP A 644 2.87 14.22 -9.61
C TRP A 644 2.23 13.86 -10.96
N LEU A 645 1.22 14.61 -11.43
CA LEU A 645 0.58 14.39 -12.74
C LEU A 645 1.54 14.57 -13.91
N ALA A 646 2.54 15.38 -13.74
CA ALA A 646 3.46 15.71 -14.81
C ALA A 646 4.67 14.79 -14.89
N GLY A 647 4.92 13.91 -13.94
CA GLY A 647 6.12 13.06 -13.92
C GLY A 647 7.44 13.82 -14.03
N LEU A 648 7.39 15.10 -14.46
CA LEU A 648 8.52 15.98 -14.57
C LEU A 648 9.14 16.32 -13.23
N TYR A 649 8.33 16.22 -12.17
CA TYR A 649 8.70 16.70 -10.88
C TYR A 649 8.48 15.63 -9.84
N TRP A 650 9.44 15.49 -8.99
CA TRP A 650 9.34 14.77 -7.75
C TRP A 650 8.88 15.76 -6.67
N PRO A 651 7.59 15.89 -6.38
CA PRO A 651 7.07 16.98 -5.55
C PRO A 651 7.58 16.96 -4.12
N TYR A 652 8.14 15.85 -3.69
CA TYR A 652 8.54 15.59 -2.31
C TYR A 652 10.06 15.57 -2.11
N ARG A 653 10.80 15.73 -3.18
CA ARG A 653 12.25 15.67 -3.19
C ARG A 653 12.91 16.60 -2.18
N ASN A 654 12.45 17.87 -2.11
CA ASN A 654 13.04 18.86 -1.22
C ASN A 654 12.81 18.60 0.25
N THR A 655 11.82 17.78 0.60
CA THR A 655 11.52 17.43 1.98
C THR A 655 12.21 16.15 2.41
N SER A 656 12.45 15.20 1.51
CA SER A 656 13.09 13.92 1.81
C SER A 656 14.60 14.05 2.01
N GLN A 657 15.29 14.84 1.19
CA GLN A 657 16.75 15.00 1.25
C GLN A 657 17.27 15.71 2.51
N GLU A 658 16.46 16.57 3.12
CA GLU A 658 16.83 17.31 4.31
C GLU A 658 16.45 16.63 5.62
N THR A 659 15.66 15.55 5.54
CA THR A 659 15.18 14.82 6.72
C THR A 659 15.58 13.36 6.57
N PRO A 660 16.68 12.93 7.16
CA PRO A 660 17.08 11.53 7.14
C PRO A 660 15.99 10.68 7.80
N PHE A 661 15.76 9.48 7.26
CA PHE A 661 14.85 8.51 7.85
C PHE A 661 15.42 8.08 9.20
N ARG A 662 14.72 8.39 10.27
CA ARG A 662 15.13 8.06 11.64
C ARG A 662 14.35 6.89 12.23
N ILE A 663 13.28 6.46 11.56
CA ILE A 663 12.50 5.29 11.94
C ILE A 663 12.91 4.14 11.03
N LYS A 664 13.24 3.02 11.65
CA LYS A 664 13.56 1.78 10.94
C LYS A 664 12.37 1.31 10.13
N SER A 665 12.63 0.58 9.04
CA SER A 665 11.56 -0.05 8.25
C SER A 665 10.63 -0.86 9.15
N SER A 666 9.31 -0.73 8.93
CA SER A 666 8.28 -1.33 9.78
C SER A 666 8.56 -1.06 11.26
N GLY A 667 8.67 0.17 11.64
CA GLY A 667 8.98 0.59 13.01
C GLY A 667 8.15 1.78 13.45
N GLY A 668 7.02 2.05 12.78
CA GLY A 668 6.10 3.11 13.08
C GLY A 668 5.17 2.80 14.27
N PHE A 669 3.87 3.09 14.14
CA PHE A 669 2.92 2.99 15.24
C PHE A 669 2.28 1.61 15.35
N GLU A 670 2.99 0.63 15.86
CA GLU A 670 2.50 -0.71 16.17
C GLU A 670 1.46 -0.71 17.31
N GLY A 671 1.75 -0.03 18.41
CA GLY A 671 0.86 0.04 19.56
C GLY A 671 0.30 1.46 19.77
N MET A 672 -0.96 1.57 20.16
CA MET A 672 -1.56 2.86 20.49
C MET A 672 -2.61 2.72 21.59
N ALA A 673 -2.44 3.42 22.69
CA ALA A 673 -3.42 3.44 23.77
C ALA A 673 -4.24 4.73 23.77
N LEU A 674 -5.51 4.60 24.11
CA LEU A 674 -6.38 5.73 24.49
C LEU A 674 -6.33 5.94 26.01
N SER A 675 -6.14 7.17 26.45
CA SER A 675 -6.24 7.50 27.87
C SER A 675 -7.64 7.18 28.40
N THR A 676 -7.76 6.76 29.66
CA THR A 676 -9.07 6.33 30.20
C THR A 676 -10.10 7.44 30.32
N ASP A 677 -9.65 8.71 30.36
CA ASP A 677 -10.55 9.87 30.25
C ASP A 677 -10.98 10.17 28.81
N GLY A 678 -10.29 9.54 27.82
CA GLY A 678 -10.59 9.69 26.40
C GLY A 678 -10.11 11.03 25.80
N THR A 679 -9.12 11.67 26.41
CA THR A 679 -8.62 12.98 25.94
C THR A 679 -7.34 12.88 25.14
N LYS A 680 -6.61 11.77 25.25
CA LYS A 680 -5.29 11.60 24.63
C LYS A 680 -5.10 10.25 23.98
N LEU A 681 -4.34 10.23 22.89
CA LEU A 681 -3.74 9.02 22.34
C LEU A 681 -2.27 8.94 22.75
N LEU A 682 -1.80 7.72 22.91
CA LEU A 682 -0.43 7.38 23.27
C LEU A 682 0.11 6.42 22.22
N PRO A 683 0.47 6.90 21.00
CA PRO A 683 1.10 6.05 19.99
C PRO A 683 2.52 5.65 20.43
N LEU A 684 2.85 4.38 20.22
CA LEU A 684 4.11 3.74 20.57
C LEU A 684 4.80 3.22 19.31
N LEU A 685 6.04 3.63 19.08
CA LEU A 685 6.87 3.12 17.99
C LEU A 685 7.29 1.65 18.24
N GLU A 686 7.26 0.82 17.21
CA GLU A 686 7.64 -0.60 17.27
C GLU A 686 9.14 -0.77 17.55
N LYS A 687 9.97 0.06 16.94
CA LYS A 687 11.44 -0.06 17.01
C LYS A 687 12.10 1.20 17.51
N SER A 688 13.33 1.05 18.03
CA SER A 688 14.17 2.20 18.40
C SER A 688 14.58 3.00 17.16
N LEU A 689 14.78 4.32 17.32
CA LEU A 689 15.22 5.18 16.23
C LEU A 689 16.59 4.74 15.68
N GLU A 690 16.83 5.02 14.40
CA GLU A 690 18.12 4.82 13.75
C GLU A 690 19.23 5.58 14.49
N GLY A 691 20.37 4.92 14.68
CA GLY A 691 21.49 5.51 15.40
C GLY A 691 21.32 5.61 16.92
N SER A 692 20.18 5.17 17.48
CA SER A 692 19.99 5.13 18.95
C SER A 692 20.85 4.05 19.57
N SER A 693 21.60 4.42 20.60
CA SER A 693 22.38 3.47 21.40
C SER A 693 21.55 2.75 22.48
N SER A 694 20.31 3.19 22.72
CA SER A 694 19.41 2.60 23.71
C SER A 694 18.40 1.68 23.06
N ASN A 695 18.06 0.57 23.71
CA ASN A 695 16.98 -0.31 23.32
C ASN A 695 15.64 0.18 23.91
N SER A 696 15.35 1.49 23.77
CA SER A 696 14.12 2.10 24.26
C SER A 696 13.25 2.50 23.07
N LEU A 697 11.95 2.28 23.21
CA LEU A 697 10.94 2.70 22.26
C LEU A 697 10.29 3.99 22.76
N LEU A 698 9.76 4.78 21.84
CA LEU A 698 9.15 6.07 22.16
C LEU A 698 7.63 5.94 22.18
N ILE A 699 7.01 6.37 23.29
CA ILE A 699 5.58 6.65 23.38
C ILE A 699 5.42 8.17 23.30
N HIS A 700 4.60 8.64 22.36
CA HIS A 700 4.27 10.05 22.23
C HIS A 700 2.88 10.33 22.78
N GLU A 701 2.65 11.57 23.22
CA GLU A 701 1.33 11.99 23.71
C GLU A 701 0.67 12.92 22.68
N PHE A 702 -0.51 12.52 22.19
CA PHE A 702 -1.32 13.25 21.22
C PHE A 702 -2.62 13.73 21.87
N ASP A 703 -2.91 15.01 21.79
CA ASP A 703 -4.11 15.65 22.31
C ASP A 703 -5.26 15.54 21.30
N LEU A 704 -6.31 14.84 21.67
CA LEU A 704 -7.46 14.60 20.79
C LEU A 704 -8.33 15.83 20.56
N GLU A 705 -8.41 16.76 21.52
CA GLU A 705 -9.21 17.99 21.38
C GLU A 705 -8.54 18.95 20.38
N ASN A 706 -7.22 19.14 20.52
CA ASN A 706 -6.44 20.02 19.66
C ASN A 706 -5.90 19.35 18.41
N LYS A 707 -6.06 18.04 18.25
CA LYS A 707 -5.55 17.18 17.15
C LYS A 707 -4.07 17.42 16.87
N LYS A 708 -3.25 17.40 17.91
CA LYS A 708 -1.81 17.61 17.78
C LYS A 708 -1.01 16.92 18.88
N TYR A 709 0.22 16.61 18.58
CA TYR A 709 1.18 16.19 19.59
C TYR A 709 1.51 17.35 20.54
N ASN A 710 1.56 17.09 21.84
CA ASN A 710 1.82 18.11 22.85
C ASN A 710 3.30 18.21 23.29
N GLY A 711 4.18 17.40 22.72
CA GLY A 711 5.60 17.38 23.00
C GLY A 711 6.01 16.44 24.14
N ASN A 712 5.08 15.86 24.85
CA ASN A 712 5.40 14.87 25.88
C ASN A 712 5.75 13.53 25.21
N SER A 713 6.80 12.89 25.70
CA SER A 713 7.19 11.54 25.28
C SER A 713 7.73 10.74 26.46
N PHE A 714 7.59 9.42 26.37
CA PHE A 714 8.10 8.48 27.36
C PHE A 714 9.00 7.45 26.70
N ASP A 715 10.06 7.06 27.41
CA ASP A 715 10.99 6.04 26.99
C ASP A 715 10.58 4.68 27.59
N TYR A 716 10.13 3.78 26.73
CA TYR A 716 9.79 2.41 27.11
C TYR A 716 11.01 1.50 26.94
N PRO A 717 11.59 0.98 28.02
CA PRO A 717 12.76 0.11 27.94
C PRO A 717 12.34 -1.28 27.44
N LEU A 718 12.65 -1.63 26.19
CA LEU A 718 12.38 -2.96 25.65
C LEU A 718 13.24 -4.01 26.37
N ASN A 719 12.71 -5.22 26.57
CA ASN A 719 13.47 -6.32 27.11
C ASN A 719 14.60 -6.74 26.15
N GLU A 720 15.77 -7.11 26.66
CA GLU A 720 16.92 -7.55 25.83
C GLU A 720 16.64 -8.78 24.96
N LYS A 721 15.61 -9.57 25.31
CA LYS A 721 15.17 -10.73 24.52
C LYS A 721 14.09 -10.37 23.48
N ALA A 722 13.47 -9.21 23.60
CA ALA A 722 12.46 -8.76 22.67
C ALA A 722 13.10 -8.02 21.49
N SER A 723 12.53 -8.19 20.30
CA SER A 723 12.87 -7.44 19.09
C SER A 723 11.85 -6.36 18.78
N ALA A 724 10.62 -6.50 19.26
CA ALA A 724 9.49 -5.64 18.95
C ALA A 724 8.41 -5.69 20.05
N ILE A 725 7.43 -4.81 19.92
CA ILE A 725 6.19 -4.87 20.69
C ILE A 725 5.08 -5.43 19.79
N GLY A 726 3.89 -5.65 20.34
CA GLY A 726 2.72 -6.05 19.55
C GLY A 726 1.51 -5.17 19.84
N ASP A 727 1.29 -4.68 21.05
CA ASP A 727 0.15 -3.83 21.37
C ASP A 727 0.40 -3.02 22.64
N PHE A 728 -0.32 -1.93 22.77
CA PHE A 728 -0.31 -1.06 23.93
C PHE A 728 -1.69 -0.56 24.29
N ILE A 729 -2.16 -0.84 25.50
CA ILE A 729 -3.42 -0.35 26.01
C ILE A 729 -3.29 0.28 27.40
N MET A 730 -4.12 1.26 27.73
CA MET A 730 -4.24 1.81 29.08
C MET A 730 -5.51 1.29 29.76
N PHE A 731 -5.38 0.82 31.01
CA PHE A 731 -6.53 0.42 31.84
C PHE A 731 -6.73 1.34 33.05
N SER A 732 -5.85 2.30 33.26
CA SER A 732 -6.02 3.44 34.15
C SER A 732 -5.24 4.65 33.61
N ASN A 733 -5.41 5.83 34.21
CA ASN A 733 -4.71 7.05 33.76
C ASN A 733 -3.19 6.96 33.80
N THR A 734 -2.64 6.01 34.55
CA THR A 734 -1.19 5.88 34.74
C THR A 734 -0.69 4.46 34.50
N ARG A 735 -1.56 3.50 34.19
CA ARG A 735 -1.16 2.11 34.01
C ARG A 735 -1.73 1.50 32.72
N GLY A 736 -0.89 0.73 32.07
CA GLY A 736 -1.21 0.03 30.83
C GLY A 736 -0.59 -1.35 30.75
N LEU A 737 -0.87 -2.03 29.65
CA LEU A 737 -0.24 -3.28 29.24
C LEU A 737 0.46 -3.07 27.90
N ILE A 738 1.65 -3.66 27.75
CA ILE A 738 2.37 -3.73 26.49
C ILE A 738 2.76 -5.19 26.25
N ILE A 739 2.53 -5.67 25.03
CA ILE A 739 3.02 -6.96 24.55
C ILE A 739 4.44 -6.77 24.04
N GLU A 740 5.37 -7.61 24.49
CA GLU A 740 6.73 -7.72 23.94
C GLU A 740 6.95 -9.09 23.32
N ARG A 741 7.56 -9.11 22.16
CA ARG A 741 7.81 -10.32 21.39
C ARG A 741 9.22 -10.34 20.79
N ASP A 742 9.77 -11.53 20.61
CA ASP A 742 10.90 -11.76 19.71
C ASP A 742 10.40 -12.17 18.31
N GLY A 743 11.30 -12.26 17.35
CA GLY A 743 10.97 -12.66 15.96
C GLY A 743 10.81 -14.18 15.78
N SER A 744 10.80 -14.99 16.85
CA SER A 744 10.61 -16.44 16.72
C SER A 744 9.16 -16.80 16.44
N GLN A 745 8.92 -17.82 15.62
CA GLN A 745 7.63 -18.48 15.47
C GLN A 745 7.75 -19.97 15.69
N GLY A 746 6.77 -20.55 16.36
CA GLY A 746 6.79 -21.98 16.64
C GLY A 746 7.89 -22.43 17.62
N ASP A 747 8.51 -21.51 18.32
CA ASP A 747 9.52 -21.81 19.34
C ASP A 747 8.94 -21.63 20.75
N LEU A 748 8.83 -22.71 21.47
CA LEU A 748 8.35 -22.73 22.87
C LEU A 748 9.40 -22.19 23.86
N ASN A 749 10.63 -21.95 23.42
CA ASN A 749 11.73 -21.36 24.21
C ASN A 749 11.98 -19.90 23.84
N GLY A 750 11.20 -19.32 22.92
CA GLY A 750 11.26 -17.93 22.52
C GLY A 750 10.84 -16.98 23.65
N PHE A 751 10.57 -15.73 23.27
CA PHE A 751 10.18 -14.68 24.21
C PHE A 751 8.86 -14.01 23.76
N LYS A 752 7.76 -14.28 24.50
CA LYS A 752 6.44 -13.68 24.30
C LYS A 752 5.86 -13.30 25.65
N ALA A 753 5.73 -12.01 25.95
CA ALA A 753 5.37 -11.56 27.28
C ALA A 753 4.46 -10.33 27.28
N ILE A 754 3.63 -10.21 28.29
CA ILE A 754 2.84 -9.01 28.58
C ILE A 754 3.42 -8.34 29.83
N TYR A 755 3.78 -7.07 29.66
CA TYR A 755 4.25 -6.23 30.75
C TYR A 755 3.17 -5.27 31.20
N GLU A 756 2.98 -5.15 32.51
CA GLU A 756 2.27 -4.03 33.09
C GLU A 756 3.24 -2.86 33.24
N ILE A 757 2.82 -1.68 32.79
CA ILE A 757 3.59 -0.45 32.82
C ILE A 757 3.00 0.56 33.78
N GLN A 758 3.84 1.50 34.24
CA GLN A 758 3.42 2.69 34.98
C GLN A 758 3.97 3.93 34.31
N LEU A 759 3.09 4.81 33.84
CA LEU A 759 3.38 6.15 33.38
C LEU A 759 3.45 7.09 34.59
N ASP A 760 4.54 7.85 34.69
CA ASP A 760 4.70 8.94 35.66
C ASP A 760 5.04 10.21 34.86
N GLN A 761 4.14 11.18 34.88
CA GLN A 761 4.31 12.44 34.15
C GLN A 761 5.56 13.23 34.54
N ASN A 762 6.17 12.91 35.67
CA ASN A 762 7.42 13.55 36.14
C ASN A 762 8.67 12.76 35.75
N LYS A 763 8.51 11.60 35.10
CA LYS A 763 9.61 10.73 34.67
C LYS A 763 9.43 10.37 33.19
N ARG A 764 10.44 10.61 32.41
CA ARG A 764 10.45 10.18 31.02
C ARG A 764 10.52 8.65 30.90
N GLN A 765 11.31 7.99 31.72
CA GLN A 765 11.48 6.54 31.69
C GLN A 765 10.34 5.80 32.36
N ILE A 766 9.74 4.86 31.64
CA ILE A 766 8.65 4.00 32.09
C ILE A 766 9.17 2.89 32.99
N GLU A 767 8.46 2.65 34.10
CA GLU A 767 8.66 1.47 34.93
C GLU A 767 7.75 0.33 34.41
N LYS A 768 8.27 -0.88 34.28
CA LYS A 768 7.51 -2.06 33.86
C LYS A 768 7.74 -3.27 34.73
N ARG A 769 6.79 -4.19 34.78
CA ARG A 769 6.93 -5.50 35.42
C ARG A 769 6.27 -6.58 34.56
N LEU A 770 6.86 -7.76 34.52
CA LEU A 770 6.25 -8.91 33.85
C LEU A 770 4.92 -9.24 34.51
N ASN A 771 3.86 -9.35 33.68
CA ASN A 771 2.53 -9.76 34.10
C ASN A 771 2.23 -11.17 33.63
N VAL A 772 2.43 -11.49 32.34
CA VAL A 772 2.15 -12.80 31.74
C VAL A 772 3.35 -13.26 30.89
N ASP A 773 3.75 -14.51 31.04
CA ASP A 773 4.61 -15.25 30.10
C ASP A 773 3.68 -16.07 29.18
N LEU A 774 3.51 -15.60 27.93
CA LEU A 774 2.58 -16.21 26.98
C LEU A 774 3.02 -17.60 26.48
N LEU A 775 4.26 -17.99 26.74
CA LEU A 775 4.76 -19.34 26.46
C LEU A 775 4.56 -20.30 27.65
N LYS A 776 4.03 -19.80 28.80
CA LYS A 776 3.85 -20.61 30.03
C LYS A 776 2.48 -20.42 30.65
N ILE A 777 1.45 -20.77 29.93
CA ILE A 777 0.06 -20.66 30.36
C ILE A 777 -0.44 -22.03 30.80
N ASN A 778 -1.27 -22.06 31.84
CA ASN A 778 -1.82 -23.29 32.38
C ASN A 778 -3.18 -23.61 31.77
N ASP A 779 -3.29 -24.67 30.97
CA ASP A 779 -4.56 -25.17 30.46
C ASP A 779 -4.93 -26.51 31.13
N ARG A 780 -5.14 -26.49 32.44
CA ARG A 780 -5.54 -27.68 33.23
C ARG A 780 -6.82 -28.34 32.72
N ARG A 781 -7.66 -27.60 31.99
CA ARG A 781 -8.95 -28.08 31.52
C ARG A 781 -8.90 -28.49 30.07
N LYS A 782 -7.74 -28.43 29.46
CA LYS A 782 -7.52 -28.84 28.07
C LYS A 782 -8.50 -28.18 27.09
N ILE A 783 -8.74 -26.85 27.30
CA ILE A 783 -9.58 -26.02 26.44
C ILE A 783 -9.00 -25.94 25.02
N SER A 784 -7.68 -25.96 24.92
CA SER A 784 -6.95 -25.92 23.65
C SER A 784 -7.10 -27.16 22.78
N LEU A 785 -7.49 -28.32 23.38
CA LEU A 785 -7.66 -29.59 22.66
C LEU A 785 -9.07 -29.77 22.09
N PRO A 786 -9.25 -30.54 21.00
CA PRO A 786 -8.19 -31.12 20.17
C PRO A 786 -7.55 -30.04 19.28
N GLY A 787 -6.30 -30.23 18.89
CA GLY A 787 -5.62 -29.53 17.81
C GLY A 787 -5.50 -30.43 16.58
N LEU A 788 -4.80 -29.92 15.57
CA LEU A 788 -4.38 -30.71 14.42
C LEU A 788 -3.16 -31.54 14.76
N GLU A 789 -2.89 -32.57 13.98
CA GLU A 789 -1.66 -33.35 14.13
C GLU A 789 -0.43 -32.44 13.87
N GLY A 790 0.51 -32.45 14.79
CA GLY A 790 1.70 -31.62 14.71
C GLY A 790 1.56 -30.20 15.29
N ASP A 791 0.41 -29.87 15.87
CA ASP A 791 0.25 -28.60 16.60
C ASP A 791 1.13 -28.59 17.85
N ILE A 792 1.77 -27.46 18.12
CA ILE A 792 2.59 -27.25 19.30
C ILE A 792 1.93 -26.30 20.30
N GLY A 793 2.38 -26.35 21.55
CA GLY A 793 1.92 -25.44 22.61
C GLY A 793 0.46 -25.60 22.98
N ILE A 794 -0.15 -26.81 22.81
CA ILE A 794 -1.52 -27.10 23.21
C ILE A 794 -1.55 -28.17 24.32
N GLY A 795 -2.65 -28.24 25.05
CA GLY A 795 -2.83 -29.16 26.15
C GLY A 795 -2.60 -28.52 27.51
N LYS A 796 -2.17 -29.29 28.50
CA LYS A 796 -2.07 -28.82 29.91
C LYS A 796 -1.14 -27.62 30.08
N ASP A 797 -0.01 -27.68 29.42
CA ASP A 797 0.98 -26.62 29.38
C ASP A 797 0.78 -25.91 28.02
N PHE A 798 0.01 -24.82 28.06
CA PHE A 798 -0.37 -24.07 26.87
C PHE A 798 0.66 -22.96 26.59
N ALA A 799 0.99 -22.76 25.32
CA ALA A 799 1.81 -21.67 24.85
C ALA A 799 1.14 -20.93 23.69
N PHE A 800 1.48 -19.68 23.50
CA PHE A 800 1.01 -18.81 22.42
C PHE A 800 2.20 -18.43 21.53
N PRO A 801 2.68 -19.35 20.65
CA PRO A 801 4.01 -19.28 20.03
C PRO A 801 4.02 -18.56 18.67
N PHE A 802 3.14 -17.60 18.46
CA PHE A 802 3.02 -16.88 17.22
C PHE A 802 4.13 -15.83 17.09
N VAL A 803 4.55 -15.53 15.86
CA VAL A 803 5.54 -14.48 15.60
C VAL A 803 4.97 -13.12 15.97
N THR A 804 3.72 -12.87 15.61
CA THR A 804 2.97 -11.64 15.83
C THR A 804 1.83 -11.88 16.81
N ILE A 805 1.89 -11.24 17.95
CA ILE A 805 0.85 -11.22 18.99
C ILE A 805 0.54 -9.76 19.24
N GLU A 806 -0.54 -9.29 18.65
CA GLU A 806 -0.73 -7.86 18.41
C GLU A 806 -2.01 -7.27 19.01
N SER A 807 -2.69 -8.03 19.85
CA SER A 807 -3.87 -7.47 20.52
C SER A 807 -4.00 -7.93 21.95
N VAL A 808 -4.21 -6.99 22.86
CA VAL A 808 -4.55 -7.25 24.24
C VAL A 808 -5.78 -6.44 24.68
N VAL A 809 -6.74 -7.07 25.34
CA VAL A 809 -7.94 -6.42 25.87
C VAL A 809 -8.10 -6.69 27.35
N VAL A 810 -8.41 -5.69 28.14
CA VAL A 810 -8.70 -5.83 29.56
C VAL A 810 -10.22 -5.84 29.79
N PHE A 811 -10.73 -6.95 30.33
CA PHE A 811 -12.13 -7.08 30.73
C PHE A 811 -12.37 -6.69 32.20
N ASN A 812 -11.41 -7.06 33.05
CA ASN A 812 -11.40 -6.72 34.46
C ASN A 812 -9.98 -6.95 35.01
N PRO A 813 -9.69 -6.59 36.29
CA PRO A 813 -8.35 -6.72 36.84
C PRO A 813 -7.73 -8.12 36.81
N PHE A 814 -8.51 -9.17 36.59
CA PHE A 814 -8.03 -10.54 36.55
C PHE A 814 -8.25 -11.23 35.21
N LEU A 815 -8.91 -10.60 34.25
CA LEU A 815 -9.24 -11.22 32.97
C LEU A 815 -8.79 -10.33 31.81
N ILE A 816 -7.93 -10.89 30.98
CA ILE A 816 -7.50 -10.27 29.73
C ILE A 816 -7.81 -11.18 28.54
N GLY A 817 -7.96 -10.59 27.37
CA GLY A 817 -7.96 -11.31 26.10
C GLY A 817 -6.68 -11.02 25.34
N VAL A 818 -6.19 -12.02 24.59
CA VAL A 818 -4.99 -11.89 23.75
C VAL A 818 -5.29 -12.53 22.40
N LEU A 819 -4.90 -11.85 21.32
CA LEU A 819 -5.12 -12.31 19.96
C LEU A 819 -3.81 -12.18 19.17
N ASN A 820 -3.52 -13.15 18.31
CA ASN A 820 -2.40 -13.03 17.35
C ASN A 820 -2.89 -12.46 16.03
N ASP A 821 -1.98 -11.81 15.34
CA ASP A 821 -2.02 -11.71 13.90
C ASP A 821 -1.50 -13.01 13.29
N ASN A 822 -2.16 -13.51 12.26
CA ASN A 822 -1.76 -14.72 11.59
C ASN A 822 -0.84 -14.50 10.39
N ASN A 823 -0.56 -13.26 10.01
CA ASN A 823 0.26 -12.89 8.84
C ASN A 823 -0.03 -13.78 7.62
N TYR A 824 -1.31 -14.05 7.38
CA TYR A 824 -1.68 -14.96 6.30
C TYR A 824 -1.16 -14.43 4.95
N PRO A 825 -0.49 -15.24 4.13
CA PRO A 825 -0.39 -16.69 4.25
C PRO A 825 0.96 -17.21 4.79
N PHE A 826 1.75 -16.41 5.48
CA PHE A 826 3.19 -16.65 5.66
C PHE A 826 3.60 -17.23 7.00
N SER A 827 2.86 -16.99 8.08
CA SER A 827 3.27 -17.42 9.42
C SER A 827 2.85 -18.85 9.75
N VAL A 828 3.73 -19.58 10.46
CA VAL A 828 3.53 -20.97 10.92
C VAL A 828 4.06 -21.09 12.35
N GLY A 829 3.30 -20.61 13.34
CA GLY A 829 3.67 -20.66 14.76
C GLY A 829 3.01 -21.81 15.53
N ARG A 830 1.75 -22.12 15.22
CA ARG A 830 1.00 -23.23 15.85
C ARG A 830 1.18 -24.53 15.09
N HIS A 831 1.04 -24.50 13.79
CA HIS A 831 0.96 -25.67 12.90
C HIS A 831 2.32 -26.15 12.39
N VAL A 832 3.37 -26.07 13.20
CA VAL A 832 4.77 -26.35 12.80
C VAL A 832 4.92 -27.74 12.19
N GLY A 833 4.22 -28.76 12.71
CA GLY A 833 4.33 -30.14 12.21
C GLY A 833 3.72 -30.36 10.84
N THR A 834 2.78 -29.52 10.41
CA THR A 834 2.11 -29.63 9.09
C THR A 834 2.54 -28.53 8.12
N GLY A 835 3.11 -27.44 8.63
CA GLY A 835 3.44 -26.26 7.83
C GLY A 835 2.22 -25.49 7.31
N LEU A 836 1.03 -25.70 7.89
CA LEU A 836 -0.16 -24.91 7.58
C LEU A 836 -0.02 -23.50 8.16
N PRO A 837 -0.60 -22.49 7.50
CA PRO A 837 -0.56 -21.12 8.03
C PRO A 837 -1.33 -21.02 9.35
N ASP A 838 -0.91 -20.09 10.18
CA ASP A 838 -1.54 -19.82 11.46
C ASP A 838 -2.98 -19.32 11.32
N ASP A 839 -3.83 -19.77 12.24
CA ASP A 839 -5.16 -19.23 12.46
C ASP A 839 -5.08 -17.92 13.28
N ASN A 840 -6.10 -17.05 13.17
CA ASN A 840 -6.31 -16.00 14.17
C ASN A 840 -6.91 -16.64 15.42
N GLU A 841 -6.16 -16.65 16.51
CA GLU A 841 -6.49 -17.32 17.75
C GLU A 841 -6.73 -16.31 18.87
N PHE A 842 -7.98 -16.20 19.34
CA PHE A 842 -8.36 -15.34 20.44
C PHE A 842 -8.50 -16.13 21.73
N ILE A 843 -7.64 -15.85 22.71
CA ILE A 843 -7.64 -16.51 24.01
C ILE A 843 -8.05 -15.56 25.13
N LEU A 844 -8.69 -16.12 26.16
CA LEU A 844 -8.95 -15.40 27.42
C LEU A 844 -8.10 -16.02 28.54
N LEU A 845 -7.34 -15.15 29.23
CA LEU A 845 -6.44 -15.52 30.31
C LEU A 845 -6.97 -14.99 31.63
N TRP A 846 -7.07 -15.88 32.59
CA TRP A 846 -7.30 -15.51 33.97
C TRP A 846 -5.96 -15.32 34.67
N LEU A 847 -5.67 -14.10 35.11
CA LEU A 847 -4.39 -13.71 35.71
C LEU A 847 -4.26 -14.26 37.14
N ASP A 848 -3.07 -14.72 37.50
CA ASP A 848 -2.74 -15.10 38.86
C ASP A 848 -2.75 -13.89 39.82
N GLN A 849 -2.28 -12.76 39.33
CA GLN A 849 -2.23 -11.50 40.07
C GLN A 849 -3.09 -10.43 39.37
N PRO A 850 -3.82 -9.61 40.12
CA PRO A 850 -4.65 -8.55 39.53
C PRO A 850 -3.79 -7.43 38.93
N LEU A 851 -4.27 -6.88 37.83
CA LEU A 851 -3.75 -5.64 37.26
C LEU A 851 -3.88 -4.50 38.26
N GLY A 852 -3.00 -3.52 38.18
CA GLY A 852 -3.04 -2.34 39.05
C GLY A 852 -2.51 -2.56 40.48
N ARG A 853 -2.02 -3.76 40.80
CA ARG A 853 -1.43 -4.03 42.11
C ARG A 853 -0.28 -3.06 42.39
N ARG A 854 -0.16 -2.54 43.64
CA ARG A 854 0.94 -1.64 44.05
C ARG A 854 2.29 -2.28 43.78
N TRP A 855 3.19 -1.50 43.15
CA TRP A 855 4.58 -1.88 42.97
C TRP A 855 5.29 -1.64 44.30
N ARG A 856 5.84 -2.70 44.88
CA ARG A 856 6.58 -2.60 46.15
C ARG A 856 7.99 -2.19 45.89
N ASN A 857 8.45 -1.15 46.59
CA ASN A 857 9.86 -0.96 46.86
C ASN A 857 10.34 -2.11 47.80
N PRO A 858 11.47 -2.79 47.55
CA PRO A 858 11.88 -3.93 48.33
C PRO A 858 12.28 -3.63 49.78
N LYS A 859 12.24 -2.38 50.22
CA LYS A 859 12.63 -1.98 51.60
C LYS A 859 11.38 -1.56 52.42
N GLY A 860 10.90 -2.48 53.26
CA GLY A 860 9.98 -2.16 54.36
C GLY A 860 8.70 -3.02 54.39
N ILE A 861 8.82 -4.27 54.87
CA ILE A 861 7.65 -5.10 55.22
C ILE A 861 7.15 -4.69 56.57
N LYS A 862 5.94 -4.10 56.67
CA LYS A 862 5.12 -4.20 57.87
C LYS A 862 3.93 -5.10 57.52
N ASN A 863 3.66 -6.08 58.39
CA ASN A 863 2.56 -7.05 58.25
C ASN A 863 1.24 -6.34 58.16
N GLU A 864 0.56 -6.46 57.00
CA GLU A 864 -0.84 -6.09 56.85
C GLU A 864 -1.68 -7.37 56.95
N THR A 865 -2.73 -7.33 57.75
CA THR A 865 -3.69 -8.38 58.03
C THR A 865 -4.44 -8.74 56.77
N MET A 866 -4.50 -10.03 56.46
CA MET A 866 -5.10 -10.56 55.24
C MET A 866 -6.62 -10.40 55.17
N VAL A 867 -7.18 -9.88 54.05
CA VAL A 867 -8.59 -9.94 53.65
C VAL A 867 -8.88 -11.35 53.08
N ASN A 868 -8.64 -12.39 53.86
CA ASN A 868 -8.59 -13.73 53.30
C ASN A 868 -9.77 -14.63 53.63
N ASP A 869 -10.85 -14.10 54.21
CA ASP A 869 -11.92 -14.96 54.70
C ASP A 869 -13.32 -14.67 54.16
N ILE A 870 -13.43 -13.91 53.05
CA ILE A 870 -14.75 -13.74 52.42
C ILE A 870 -15.19 -15.09 51.85
N LYS A 871 -16.34 -15.55 52.29
CA LYS A 871 -16.96 -16.78 51.79
C LYS A 871 -18.08 -16.42 50.82
N ALA A 872 -18.12 -17.07 49.67
CA ALA A 872 -19.27 -17.10 48.75
C ALA A 872 -19.93 -18.47 48.86
N TYR A 873 -21.13 -18.53 49.37
CA TYR A 873 -21.83 -19.80 49.63
C TYR A 873 -23.32 -19.73 49.32
N PRO A 874 -23.88 -20.77 48.70
CA PRO A 874 -23.16 -21.83 47.99
C PRO A 874 -22.48 -21.29 46.73
N ASN A 875 -21.28 -21.78 46.41
CA ASN A 875 -20.56 -21.38 45.19
C ASN A 875 -21.02 -22.15 43.93
N THR A 876 -21.77 -23.23 44.12
CA THR A 876 -22.60 -23.88 43.12
C THR A 876 -24.05 -23.74 43.57
N PHE A 877 -24.88 -23.07 42.78
CA PHE A 877 -26.19 -22.59 43.24
C PHE A 877 -27.21 -22.60 42.10
N ASP A 878 -28.49 -22.56 42.48
CA ASP A 878 -29.63 -22.44 41.58
C ASP A 878 -30.24 -21.02 41.60
N GLU A 879 -30.41 -20.44 42.79
CA GLU A 879 -31.15 -19.20 42.95
C GLU A 879 -30.31 -18.05 43.50
N GLN A 880 -29.44 -18.31 44.47
CA GLN A 880 -28.70 -17.22 45.15
C GLN A 880 -27.34 -17.66 45.67
N VAL A 881 -26.45 -16.67 45.83
CA VAL A 881 -25.15 -16.76 46.51
C VAL A 881 -25.02 -15.71 47.55
N THR A 882 -24.54 -16.07 48.73
CA THR A 882 -24.29 -15.16 49.87
C THR A 882 -22.79 -14.91 50.01
N PHE A 883 -22.37 -13.69 49.99
CA PHE A 883 -21.01 -13.23 50.32
C PHE A 883 -20.97 -12.86 51.78
N SER A 884 -20.14 -13.48 52.59
CA SER A 884 -20.04 -13.29 54.04
C SER A 884 -18.61 -13.06 54.52
N ASN A 885 -18.42 -12.67 55.76
CA ASN A 885 -17.15 -12.31 56.39
C ASN A 885 -16.61 -10.95 55.95
N ILE A 886 -17.48 -10.02 55.66
CA ILE A 886 -17.09 -8.64 55.34
C ILE A 886 -17.14 -7.81 56.62
N SER A 887 -15.99 -7.22 57.00
CA SER A 887 -15.91 -6.44 58.23
C SER A 887 -16.65 -5.13 58.13
N LYS A 888 -17.27 -4.71 59.25
CA LYS A 888 -17.98 -3.41 59.34
C LYS A 888 -17.04 -2.22 59.11
N GLY A 889 -17.53 -1.24 58.35
CA GLY A 889 -16.84 0.04 58.14
C GLY A 889 -15.89 0.09 56.92
N ASN A 890 -15.69 -1.05 56.23
CA ASN A 890 -14.86 -1.12 55.03
C ASN A 890 -15.60 -0.54 53.80
N ASP A 891 -14.87 0.06 52.89
CA ASP A 891 -15.37 0.42 51.56
C ASP A 891 -15.42 -0.84 50.69
N VAL A 892 -16.63 -1.24 50.29
CA VAL A 892 -16.87 -2.53 49.59
C VAL A 892 -17.49 -2.31 48.25
N SER A 893 -16.93 -3.02 47.23
CA SER A 893 -17.52 -3.13 45.92
C SER A 893 -17.60 -4.61 45.52
N ILE A 894 -18.80 -5.05 45.05
CA ILE A 894 -19.00 -6.42 44.56
C ILE A 894 -19.61 -6.35 43.15
N THR A 895 -18.83 -6.81 42.13
CA THR A 895 -19.29 -6.89 40.75
C THR A 895 -19.24 -8.34 40.27
N ILE A 896 -20.35 -8.79 39.69
CA ILE A 896 -20.47 -10.11 39.08
C ILE A 896 -20.23 -10.00 37.58
N TYR A 897 -19.37 -10.85 37.06
CA TYR A 897 -19.04 -10.99 35.64
C TYR A 897 -19.45 -12.36 35.14
N ASP A 898 -19.79 -12.44 33.84
CA ASP A 898 -19.82 -13.70 33.13
C ASP A 898 -18.40 -14.13 32.69
N ILE A 899 -18.28 -15.25 32.03
CA ILE A 899 -16.98 -15.77 31.59
C ILE A 899 -16.40 -15.02 30.37
N SER A 900 -17.22 -14.21 29.66
CA SER A 900 -16.73 -13.33 28.60
C SER A 900 -16.17 -12.01 29.15
N GLY A 901 -16.28 -11.80 30.46
CA GLY A 901 -15.87 -10.57 31.12
C GLY A 901 -16.95 -9.49 31.16
N ALA A 902 -18.14 -9.75 30.63
CA ALA A 902 -19.22 -8.79 30.68
C ALA A 902 -19.77 -8.67 32.09
N VAL A 903 -20.07 -7.43 32.53
CA VAL A 903 -20.71 -7.15 33.82
C VAL A 903 -22.13 -7.69 33.79
N VAL A 904 -22.44 -8.58 34.70
CA VAL A 904 -23.77 -9.16 34.88
C VAL A 904 -24.56 -8.41 35.93
N LYS A 905 -23.91 -8.07 37.05
CA LYS A 905 -24.53 -7.39 38.15
C LYS A 905 -23.52 -6.62 38.99
N LYS A 906 -23.83 -5.37 39.29
CA LYS A 906 -23.14 -4.61 40.32
C LYS A 906 -23.97 -4.69 41.61
N LEU A 907 -23.50 -5.44 42.60
CA LEU A 907 -24.23 -5.61 43.89
C LEU A 907 -23.96 -4.42 44.80
N LEU A 908 -22.73 -3.93 44.84
CA LEU A 908 -22.28 -2.80 45.61
C LEU A 908 -21.28 -2.01 44.82
N VAL A 909 -21.26 -0.69 45.01
CA VAL A 909 -20.28 0.21 44.38
C VAL A 909 -19.82 1.18 45.45
N HIS A 910 -18.62 0.92 46.02
CA HIS A 910 -17.98 1.78 47.01
C HIS A 910 -18.89 2.21 48.17
N GLU A 911 -19.64 1.26 48.76
CA GLU A 911 -20.48 1.50 49.93
C GLU A 911 -19.75 1.08 51.19
N LYS A 912 -19.81 1.94 52.25
CA LYS A 912 -19.33 1.54 53.55
C LYS A 912 -20.21 0.44 54.12
N SER A 913 -19.59 -0.69 54.51
CA SER A 913 -20.29 -1.81 55.08
C SER A 913 -20.92 -1.36 56.39
N THR A 914 -22.26 -1.39 56.47
CA THR A 914 -23.06 -1.17 57.69
C THR A 914 -23.12 -2.45 58.51
N ASP A 915 -24.17 -2.69 59.30
CA ASP A 915 -24.28 -3.82 60.19
C ASP A 915 -24.43 -5.21 59.50
N ALA A 916 -24.55 -5.28 58.16
CA ALA A 916 -24.67 -6.51 57.41
C ALA A 916 -23.29 -7.14 57.13
N SER A 917 -22.96 -8.26 57.76
CA SER A 917 -21.77 -9.06 57.50
C SER A 917 -21.88 -9.90 56.20
N SER A 918 -22.94 -9.76 55.43
CA SER A 918 -23.22 -10.57 54.24
C SER A 918 -24.06 -9.82 53.19
N PHE A 919 -23.78 -10.13 51.93
CA PHE A 919 -24.48 -9.61 50.75
C PHE A 919 -24.98 -10.79 49.90
N ILE A 920 -26.14 -10.65 49.24
CA ILE A 920 -26.77 -11.72 48.48
C ILE A 920 -26.91 -11.34 47.01
N TRP A 921 -26.50 -12.22 46.13
CA TRP A 921 -26.80 -12.16 44.70
C TRP A 921 -27.86 -13.18 44.35
N ASN A 922 -29.01 -12.73 43.85
CA ASN A 922 -30.19 -13.58 43.54
C ASN A 922 -30.15 -14.13 42.08
N ALA A 923 -28.97 -14.32 41.51
CA ALA A 923 -28.77 -14.79 40.12
C ALA A 923 -29.49 -13.93 39.06
N THR A 924 -29.47 -12.62 39.22
CA THR A 924 -30.08 -11.69 38.26
C THR A 924 -29.03 -10.73 37.70
N ASN A 925 -29.29 -10.24 36.48
CA ASN A 925 -28.53 -9.14 35.92
C ASN A 925 -28.95 -7.79 36.49
N ASP A 926 -28.35 -6.67 36.01
CA ASP A 926 -28.69 -5.32 36.46
C ASP A 926 -30.14 -4.89 36.14
N LEU A 927 -30.78 -5.57 35.16
CA LEU A 927 -32.18 -5.38 34.81
C LEU A 927 -33.12 -6.31 35.66
N ASN A 928 -32.59 -7.01 36.69
CA ASN A 928 -33.28 -7.97 37.53
C ASN A 928 -33.86 -9.19 36.80
N GLN A 929 -33.34 -9.50 35.58
CA GLN A 929 -33.68 -10.70 34.85
C GLN A 929 -32.81 -11.86 35.32
N LYS A 930 -33.34 -13.07 35.42
CA LYS A 930 -32.55 -14.27 35.78
C LYS A 930 -31.47 -14.55 34.75
N VAL A 931 -30.27 -14.80 35.23
CA VAL A 931 -29.14 -15.15 34.37
C VAL A 931 -29.14 -16.63 34.03
N SER A 932 -28.55 -16.97 32.90
CA SER A 932 -28.46 -18.36 32.38
C SER A 932 -27.58 -19.24 33.27
N GLN A 933 -27.72 -20.56 33.11
CA GLN A 933 -26.77 -21.53 33.66
C GLN A 933 -25.35 -21.21 33.14
N GLY A 934 -24.37 -21.30 34.02
CA GLY A 934 -23.00 -20.96 33.64
C GLY A 934 -22.08 -20.65 34.80
N ILE A 935 -20.88 -20.24 34.46
CA ILE A 935 -19.91 -19.73 35.43
C ILE A 935 -19.99 -18.23 35.46
N TYR A 936 -19.99 -17.72 36.68
CA TYR A 936 -19.92 -16.32 37.01
C TYR A 936 -18.73 -16.07 37.93
N ILE A 937 -18.20 -14.87 37.89
CA ILE A 937 -17.05 -14.47 38.68
C ILE A 937 -17.42 -13.24 39.45
N ALA A 938 -17.42 -13.36 40.78
CA ALA A 938 -17.56 -12.20 41.66
C ALA A 938 -16.19 -11.62 41.94
N ILE A 939 -15.98 -10.36 41.58
CA ILE A 939 -14.84 -9.57 42.01
C ILE A 939 -15.33 -8.74 43.18
N ILE A 940 -14.66 -8.89 44.33
CA ILE A 940 -14.96 -8.22 45.55
C ILE A 940 -13.75 -7.34 45.91
N GLU A 941 -13.98 -6.06 45.99
CA GLU A 941 -13.01 -5.06 46.43
C GLU A 941 -13.36 -4.61 47.83
N ILE A 942 -12.39 -4.59 48.73
CA ILE A 942 -12.53 -4.05 50.08
C ILE A 942 -11.33 -3.16 50.36
N ASP A 943 -11.60 -1.87 50.63
CA ASP A 943 -10.58 -0.85 50.86
C ASP A 943 -9.43 -0.88 49.83
N GLY A 944 -9.78 -1.11 48.57
CA GLY A 944 -8.83 -1.22 47.44
C GLY A 944 -8.06 -2.53 47.38
N VAL A 945 -8.43 -3.57 48.13
CA VAL A 945 -7.92 -4.92 48.02
C VAL A 945 -8.93 -5.80 47.29
N PHE A 946 -8.47 -6.47 46.21
CA PHE A 946 -9.32 -7.31 45.40
C PHE A 946 -9.24 -8.79 45.83
N THR A 947 -10.38 -9.45 45.86
CA THR A 947 -10.49 -10.89 45.92
C THR A 947 -11.55 -11.39 44.93
N LYS A 948 -11.39 -12.62 44.48
CA LYS A 948 -12.28 -13.23 43.48
C LYS A 948 -12.96 -14.49 44.02
N LYS A 949 -14.21 -14.68 43.62
CA LYS A 949 -14.94 -15.93 43.90
C LYS A 949 -15.57 -16.46 42.63
N LYS A 950 -15.33 -17.71 42.35
CA LYS A 950 -15.97 -18.43 41.24
C LYS A 950 -17.32 -18.92 41.69
N LEU A 951 -18.34 -18.66 40.92
CA LEU A 951 -19.74 -19.03 41.17
C LEU A 951 -20.21 -19.88 40.00
N ILE A 952 -20.94 -20.97 40.27
CA ILE A 952 -21.45 -21.88 39.25
C ILE A 952 -22.97 -21.93 39.41
N LYS A 953 -23.70 -21.36 38.46
CA LYS A 953 -25.16 -21.46 38.40
C LYS A 953 -25.53 -22.75 37.62
N LYS A 954 -26.34 -23.59 38.24
CA LYS A 954 -26.93 -24.79 37.65
C LYS A 954 -28.13 -24.50 36.78
#